data_c5d978d54fb3c20ba58fc2e0f511cbc3
#
_entry.id   c5d978d54fb3c20ba58fc2e0f511cbc3
#
_cell.length_a   1.000
_cell.length_b   1.000
_cell.length_c   1.000
_cell.angle_alpha   90.00
_cell.angle_beta   90.00
_cell.angle_gamma   90.00
#
_symmetry.space_group_name_H-M   'P 1'
#
loop_
_entity.id
_entity.type
_entity.pdbx_description
1 polymer ?
#
loop_
_entity_poly.entity_id
_entity_poly.type
_entity_poly.pdbx_seq_one_letter_code
_entity_poly.pdbx_strand_id
1 'polypeptide(L)'
;MKRNERIFSRIYRRIYYTFVIHIMKHHTRKRSHPPHRMRTRKKSNHHHHHTDDATLRRNNFYLWANRKWLNEVPKTLPRDLKYIRPLDNFKLIQDEMYRNVLTMVHDYTRNKTSSARQMKNVFASFRDLRPEPILRHISDFCKQYNDLVQENNIYKFLGIMNQCEMVSWALPVVWNIYPDEYTPGKMSPHLCGPSLSLYDYRFYLNDTVIEKQMRNVRLNVSNTSVVREEQMGGGGGGGGKNDGPVFEPNTFEYIKYKHRITKAFMKFIDDVFTKCLGRDYEQTHNIKAQDVYDTECILMEHLSMLDPRFDDNYANIYQSAKHPDKPPHLSGDKTRKHTHRHCDCGIYTDADATIDADMSKRLATPHYRDNIRGATRVLVQDALPLTDIDWVELAKWIGYPSTTAAAATSSSTHVPKYFIAFQVGYLKSVMARLKKEWASDKWKSYWYFIYMRQLICFHDKWREIYLDFNETLIHGKDTHFPREYFPIIGLAYTFPKTMTEEFTRQFKNEEMVTKVREIGNTILECYKDRIQKNTWMSAYTKKGALKKLNTLVMHIGEANLSAHDPTTLDYDPKDAWGNLMKRSLQRTLYIAKHHTNPEGKLSQKDLDLMNWGIMKPVGYHSFVTNAYYTPTTNSIYIPTAYMHSMNVQFGRGYEYDLASVGFTFGHEISHALHVSSRVYDYRGVIKNWWARPDIATYERKIARIRKQYETVSKKDGFVIEGNLSLPENLADVTGIAVCEDALNRFHDRGGYNEDGSSVVSVVSGVSDANLRRMSFNNFYTYYAIQSRQYANRREILVQVLSNPHLNMKIRTNVPLMRSKTFHDVVEIKKGDKMYNDDFDAVF
;
A
#
# COMPACT_ATOMS: atom_id res chain seq x y z
N MET A 1 -8.55 30.39 -20.46
CA MET A 1 -7.59 29.96 -19.43
C MET A 1 -7.48 30.95 -18.26
N LYS A 2 -7.00 32.17 -18.41
CA LYS A 2 -6.88 33.16 -17.30
C LYS A 2 -8.15 33.45 -16.46
N ARG A 3 -9.34 33.21 -16.98
CA ARG A 3 -10.62 33.44 -16.26
C ARG A 3 -10.95 32.29 -15.30
N ASN A 4 -10.56 31.07 -15.62
CA ASN A 4 -10.76 29.89 -14.77
C ASN A 4 -9.71 29.82 -13.65
N GLU A 5 -8.46 30.19 -13.88
CA GLU A 5 -7.43 30.31 -12.85
C GLU A 5 -7.82 31.31 -11.75
N ARG A 6 -8.47 32.43 -12.14
CA ARG A 6 -8.95 33.42 -11.15
C ARG A 6 -10.13 32.92 -10.32
N ILE A 7 -10.97 32.03 -10.86
CA ILE A 7 -12.13 31.46 -10.16
C ILE A 7 -11.64 30.38 -9.19
N PHE A 8 -10.73 29.50 -9.60
CA PHE A 8 -10.17 28.44 -8.73
C PHE A 8 -9.28 29.02 -7.64
N SER A 9 -8.41 29.96 -7.98
CA SER A 9 -7.61 30.68 -6.98
C SER A 9 -8.48 31.44 -5.95
N ARG A 10 -9.65 31.97 -6.36
CA ARG A 10 -10.61 32.58 -5.44
C ARG A 10 -11.36 31.55 -4.58
N ILE A 11 -11.73 30.38 -5.11
CA ILE A 11 -12.42 29.33 -4.36
C ILE A 11 -11.44 28.68 -3.38
N TYR A 12 -10.21 28.40 -3.81
CA TYR A 12 -9.14 27.84 -2.97
C TYR A 12 -8.72 28.83 -1.88
N ARG A 13 -8.51 30.11 -2.22
CA ARG A 13 -8.29 31.18 -1.26
C ARG A 13 -9.49 31.37 -0.32
N ARG A 14 -10.72 31.22 -0.78
CA ARG A 14 -11.92 31.36 0.05
C ARG A 14 -12.08 30.21 1.03
N ILE A 15 -11.81 28.97 0.63
CA ILE A 15 -11.80 27.79 1.52
C ILE A 15 -10.63 27.88 2.51
N TYR A 16 -9.45 28.30 2.07
CA TYR A 16 -8.23 28.37 2.85
C TYR A 16 -8.17 29.64 3.73
N TYR A 17 -8.45 30.84 3.19
CA TYR A 17 -8.39 32.11 3.93
C TYR A 17 -9.57 32.31 4.88
N THR A 18 -10.75 31.82 4.60
CA THR A 18 -11.86 31.87 5.57
C THR A 18 -11.50 31.07 6.81
N PHE A 19 -10.71 30.01 6.68
CA PHE A 19 -10.24 29.15 7.76
C PHE A 19 -9.12 29.82 8.59
N VAL A 20 -8.14 30.44 7.94
CA VAL A 20 -7.00 31.10 8.60
C VAL A 20 -7.42 32.39 9.32
N ILE A 21 -8.27 33.21 8.71
CA ILE A 21 -8.75 34.48 9.31
C ILE A 21 -9.68 34.21 10.49
N HIS A 22 -10.41 33.10 10.53
CA HIS A 22 -11.31 32.77 11.62
C HIS A 22 -10.59 32.30 12.90
N ILE A 23 -9.47 31.59 12.74
CA ILE A 23 -8.59 31.22 13.89
C ILE A 23 -7.95 32.47 14.49
N MET A 24 -7.51 33.43 13.67
CA MET A 24 -6.92 34.68 14.17
C MET A 24 -7.93 35.63 14.81
N LYS A 25 -9.20 35.63 14.39
CA LYS A 25 -10.23 36.51 14.97
C LYS A 25 -10.79 36.04 16.32
N HIS A 26 -10.63 34.78 16.69
CA HIS A 26 -11.09 34.28 17.99
C HIS A 26 -10.15 34.59 19.16
N HIS A 27 -8.92 35.01 18.92
CA HIS A 27 -7.98 35.35 19.99
C HIS A 27 -7.94 36.84 20.39
N THR A 28 -8.65 37.74 19.68
CA THR A 28 -8.53 39.20 19.92
C THR A 28 -9.78 39.92 20.40
N ARG A 29 -10.85 39.21 20.80
CA ARG A 29 -12.05 39.90 21.33
C ARG A 29 -12.43 39.38 22.71
N LYS A 30 -11.78 39.94 23.73
CA LYS A 30 -12.34 40.21 25.04
C LYS A 30 -12.00 41.63 25.44
N ARG A 31 -13.01 42.57 25.33
CA ARG A 31 -13.22 43.68 26.22
C ARG A 31 -14.43 44.52 25.80
N SER A 32 -15.26 44.75 26.86
CA SER A 32 -16.14 45.92 27.21
C SER A 32 -17.56 46.01 26.63
N HIS A 33 -18.43 45.78 27.41
CA HIS A 33 -19.71 46.23 28.02
C HIS A 33 -20.42 47.46 27.40
N PRO A 34 -21.70 47.74 27.74
CA PRO A 34 -22.71 47.13 28.59
C PRO A 34 -24.16 47.08 27.98
N PRO A 35 -25.27 46.93 28.79
CA PRO A 35 -26.41 46.11 28.38
C PRO A 35 -27.67 46.97 27.99
N HIS A 36 -28.59 46.41 27.18
CA HIS A 36 -29.97 46.85 27.14
C HIS A 36 -30.95 45.71 26.95
N ARG A 37 -31.87 45.72 27.87
CA ARG A 37 -33.23 45.21 28.11
C ARG A 37 -33.90 44.30 27.06
N MET A 38 -34.43 43.25 27.63
CA MET A 38 -35.48 42.29 27.32
C MET A 38 -36.56 42.69 26.27
N ARG A 39 -36.84 41.73 25.42
CA ARG A 39 -38.21 41.35 25.05
C ARG A 39 -38.33 39.85 24.81
N THR A 40 -39.20 39.23 25.61
CA THR A 40 -39.54 37.83 25.66
C THR A 40 -40.24 37.35 24.35
N ARG A 41 -39.70 36.34 23.72
CA ARG A 41 -40.41 35.48 22.80
C ARG A 41 -40.22 34.01 23.19
N LYS A 42 -41.32 33.28 23.37
CA LYS A 42 -41.38 31.88 23.74
C LYS A 42 -40.48 31.06 22.80
N LYS A 43 -39.51 30.35 23.37
CA LYS A 43 -38.72 29.33 22.69
C LYS A 43 -39.43 27.99 22.76
N SER A 44 -39.70 27.38 21.60
CA SER A 44 -39.96 25.96 21.50
C SER A 44 -38.68 25.21 21.86
N ASN A 45 -38.75 24.32 22.84
CA ASN A 45 -37.64 23.45 23.28
C ASN A 45 -37.40 22.39 22.24
N HIS A 46 -36.42 22.59 21.36
CA HIS A 46 -35.67 21.52 20.74
C HIS A 46 -34.35 21.36 21.50
N HIS A 47 -34.31 20.44 22.44
CA HIS A 47 -33.07 19.99 23.06
C HIS A 47 -32.27 19.19 22.03
N HIS A 48 -31.45 19.87 21.22
CA HIS A 48 -30.25 19.27 20.66
C HIS A 48 -29.25 19.13 21.81
N HIS A 49 -28.94 17.90 22.23
CA HIS A 49 -27.79 17.63 23.08
C HIS A 49 -26.54 18.06 22.32
N HIS A 50 -26.09 19.30 22.52
CA HIS A 50 -24.75 19.73 22.20
C HIS A 50 -23.83 19.00 23.18
N THR A 51 -23.17 17.92 22.71
CA THR A 51 -22.02 17.36 23.41
C THR A 51 -21.04 18.51 23.63
N ASP A 52 -20.71 18.79 24.92
CA ASP A 52 -19.73 19.81 25.26
C ASP A 52 -18.46 19.62 24.44
N ASP A 53 -17.89 20.70 23.92
CA ASP A 53 -16.70 20.69 23.06
C ASP A 53 -15.51 19.97 23.72
N ALA A 54 -15.35 20.15 25.04
CA ALA A 54 -14.33 19.48 25.83
C ALA A 54 -14.58 17.96 25.93
N THR A 55 -15.82 17.54 26.06
CA THR A 55 -16.21 16.13 26.10
C THR A 55 -15.98 15.46 24.74
N LEU A 56 -16.31 16.11 23.62
CA LEU A 56 -16.00 15.60 22.30
C LEU A 56 -14.50 15.42 22.11
N ARG A 57 -13.70 16.40 22.55
CA ARG A 57 -12.24 16.38 22.44
C ARG A 57 -11.62 15.17 23.16
N ARG A 58 -12.10 14.83 24.36
CA ARG A 58 -11.62 13.69 25.16
C ARG A 58 -12.14 12.34 24.67
N ASN A 59 -13.22 12.32 23.88
CA ASN A 59 -13.83 11.08 23.39
C ASN A 59 -13.52 10.77 21.93
N ASN A 60 -13.20 11.80 21.11
CA ASN A 60 -12.87 11.64 19.70
C ASN A 60 -12.12 12.89 19.20
N PHE A 61 -10.82 12.90 19.41
CA PHE A 61 -9.98 14.05 19.07
C PHE A 61 -9.97 14.36 17.58
N TYR A 62 -9.92 13.31 16.73
CA TYR A 62 -10.03 13.46 15.28
C TYR A 62 -11.31 14.19 14.87
N LEU A 63 -12.46 13.79 15.39
CA LEU A 63 -13.73 14.42 15.05
C LEU A 63 -13.81 15.84 15.60
N TRP A 64 -13.31 16.07 16.82
CA TRP A 64 -13.24 17.41 17.41
C TRP A 64 -12.45 18.37 16.51
N ALA A 65 -11.26 17.97 16.07
CA ALA A 65 -10.39 18.82 15.25
C ALA A 65 -10.96 19.06 13.84
N ASN A 66 -11.67 18.08 13.26
CA ASN A 66 -12.09 18.10 11.86
C ASN A 66 -13.59 18.32 11.65
N ARG A 67 -14.43 18.43 12.71
CA ARG A 67 -15.92 18.45 12.56
C ARG A 67 -16.43 19.53 11.62
N LYS A 68 -15.82 20.72 11.63
CA LYS A 68 -16.23 21.82 10.75
C LYS A 68 -15.98 21.45 9.28
N TRP A 69 -14.77 20.99 8.98
CA TRP A 69 -14.39 20.57 7.63
C TRP A 69 -15.23 19.38 7.14
N LEU A 70 -15.45 18.36 7.98
CA LEU A 70 -16.30 17.21 7.66
C LEU A 70 -17.76 17.59 7.36
N ASN A 71 -18.29 18.64 8.00
CA ASN A 71 -19.66 19.13 7.74
C ASN A 71 -19.74 20.00 6.49
N GLU A 72 -18.65 20.66 6.09
CA GLU A 72 -18.60 21.58 4.95
C GLU A 72 -18.29 20.86 3.63
N VAL A 73 -17.38 19.86 3.65
CA VAL A 73 -16.94 19.12 2.43
C VAL A 73 -18.08 18.55 1.63
N PRO A 74 -19.10 17.86 2.19
CA PRO A 74 -20.22 17.32 1.39
C PRO A 74 -20.95 18.37 0.57
N LYS A 75 -20.93 19.62 1.02
CA LYS A 75 -21.66 20.76 0.41
C LYS A 75 -20.81 21.54 -0.58
N THR A 76 -19.49 21.46 -0.43
CA THR A 76 -18.53 22.32 -1.14
C THR A 76 -17.66 21.54 -2.13
N LEU A 77 -17.60 20.19 -2.04
CA LEU A 77 -16.79 19.38 -2.92
C LEU A 77 -17.33 19.44 -4.36
N PRO A 78 -16.56 19.96 -5.31
CA PRO A 78 -16.93 19.99 -6.72
C PRO A 78 -17.23 18.58 -7.25
N ARG A 79 -18.12 18.47 -8.23
CA ARG A 79 -18.51 17.16 -8.81
C ARG A 79 -17.36 16.47 -9.50
N ASP A 80 -16.51 17.22 -10.16
CA ASP A 80 -15.29 16.77 -10.85
C ASP A 80 -14.22 16.23 -9.91
N LEU A 81 -14.26 16.56 -8.61
CA LEU A 81 -13.34 16.03 -7.59
C LEU A 81 -13.88 14.83 -6.81
N LYS A 82 -15.07 14.33 -7.14
CA LYS A 82 -15.61 13.15 -6.42
C LYS A 82 -14.81 11.87 -6.64
N TYR A 83 -14.09 11.76 -7.76
CA TYR A 83 -13.27 10.59 -8.10
C TYR A 83 -12.08 10.38 -7.15
N ILE A 84 -11.62 11.43 -6.44
CA ILE A 84 -10.50 11.33 -5.49
C ILE A 84 -10.92 10.84 -4.10
N ARG A 85 -12.19 10.50 -3.90
CA ARG A 85 -12.64 9.92 -2.62
C ARG A 85 -12.09 8.50 -2.40
N PRO A 86 -11.81 8.10 -1.14
CA PRO A 86 -11.80 8.91 0.09
C PRO A 86 -10.92 10.14 -0.02
N LEU A 87 -11.49 11.32 0.29
CA LEU A 87 -10.80 12.60 0.12
C LEU A 87 -9.87 12.88 1.30
N ASP A 88 -8.60 13.13 1.02
CA ASP A 88 -7.57 13.57 1.97
C ASP A 88 -6.65 14.61 1.33
N ASN A 89 -5.70 15.13 2.11
CA ASN A 89 -4.77 16.15 1.60
C ASN A 89 -3.90 15.62 0.44
N PHE A 90 -3.41 14.38 0.52
CA PHE A 90 -2.55 13.82 -0.54
C PHE A 90 -3.28 13.70 -1.87
N LYS A 91 -4.55 13.30 -1.84
CA LYS A 91 -5.36 13.17 -3.07
C LYS A 91 -5.74 14.51 -3.67
N LEU A 92 -5.95 15.54 -2.83
CA LEU A 92 -6.12 16.92 -3.32
C LEU A 92 -4.86 17.43 -4.02
N ILE A 93 -3.71 17.20 -3.43
CA ILE A 93 -2.43 17.53 -4.06
C ILE A 93 -2.24 16.73 -5.35
N GLN A 94 -2.54 15.43 -5.33
CA GLN A 94 -2.37 14.57 -6.51
C GLN A 94 -3.22 15.03 -7.70
N ASP A 95 -4.45 15.49 -7.47
CA ASP A 95 -5.30 16.07 -8.52
C ASP A 95 -4.68 17.35 -9.13
N GLU A 96 -4.10 18.23 -8.29
CA GLU A 96 -3.37 19.39 -8.76
C GLU A 96 -2.11 18.98 -9.56
N MET A 97 -1.39 17.95 -9.09
CA MET A 97 -0.22 17.44 -9.82
C MET A 97 -0.60 16.88 -11.19
N TYR A 98 -1.73 16.20 -11.33
CA TYR A 98 -2.19 15.74 -12.65
C TYR A 98 -2.44 16.92 -13.61
N ARG A 99 -3.04 18.01 -13.15
CA ARG A 99 -3.21 19.22 -13.97
C ARG A 99 -1.87 19.84 -14.38
N ASN A 100 -0.94 19.90 -13.45
CA ASN A 100 0.42 20.40 -13.69
C ASN A 100 1.16 19.54 -14.72
N VAL A 101 1.04 18.21 -14.60
CA VAL A 101 1.61 17.24 -15.56
C VAL A 101 1.01 17.43 -16.95
N LEU A 102 -0.31 17.63 -17.09
CA LEU A 102 -0.90 17.90 -18.41
C LEU A 102 -0.36 19.17 -19.03
N THR A 103 -0.20 20.24 -18.26
CA THR A 103 0.38 21.50 -18.72
C THR A 103 1.83 21.28 -19.16
N MET A 104 2.63 20.62 -18.33
CA MET A 104 4.01 20.26 -18.62
C MET A 104 4.15 19.46 -19.92
N VAL A 105 3.34 18.43 -20.10
CA VAL A 105 3.34 17.58 -21.30
C VAL A 105 2.96 18.40 -22.54
N HIS A 106 1.95 19.25 -22.43
CA HIS A 106 1.55 20.13 -23.53
C HIS A 106 2.69 21.06 -23.96
N ASP A 107 3.41 21.63 -23.00
CA ASP A 107 4.54 22.52 -23.31
C ASP A 107 5.75 21.75 -23.86
N TYR A 108 6.07 20.58 -23.28
CA TYR A 108 7.14 19.71 -23.75
C TYR A 108 6.92 19.23 -25.20
N THR A 109 5.69 18.85 -25.54
CA THR A 109 5.35 18.32 -26.88
C THR A 109 5.36 19.37 -28.00
N ARG A 110 5.53 20.66 -27.69
CA ARG A 110 5.78 21.72 -28.68
C ARG A 110 7.21 21.70 -29.22
N ASN A 111 8.14 21.06 -28.55
CA ASN A 111 9.51 20.92 -28.97
C ASN A 111 9.59 20.07 -30.27
N LYS A 112 10.58 20.37 -31.14
CA LYS A 112 10.79 19.65 -32.41
C LYS A 112 11.66 18.37 -32.26
N THR A 113 11.88 17.90 -31.06
CA THR A 113 12.69 16.69 -30.80
C THR A 113 11.94 15.40 -31.16
N SER A 114 12.68 14.33 -31.44
CA SER A 114 12.10 13.01 -31.66
C SER A 114 11.31 12.53 -30.42
N SER A 115 11.85 12.72 -29.21
CA SER A 115 11.18 12.38 -27.95
C SER A 115 9.85 13.13 -27.79
N ALA A 116 9.81 14.43 -28.06
CA ALA A 116 8.57 15.22 -27.99
C ALA A 116 7.51 14.70 -28.98
N ARG A 117 7.94 14.34 -30.22
CA ARG A 117 7.04 13.76 -31.22
C ARG A 117 6.46 12.41 -30.74
N GLN A 118 7.31 11.52 -30.21
CA GLN A 118 6.87 10.23 -29.72
C GLN A 118 5.95 10.36 -28.48
N MET A 119 6.26 11.27 -27.57
CA MET A 119 5.41 11.60 -26.43
C MET A 119 4.04 12.13 -26.90
N LYS A 120 4.01 12.97 -27.93
CA LYS A 120 2.75 13.46 -28.54
C LYS A 120 1.93 12.31 -29.13
N ASN A 121 2.58 11.32 -29.77
CA ASN A 121 1.91 10.15 -30.31
C ASN A 121 1.27 9.31 -29.19
N VAL A 122 2.00 9.01 -28.12
CA VAL A 122 1.44 8.29 -26.95
C VAL A 122 0.30 9.08 -26.33
N PHE A 123 0.48 10.40 -26.11
CA PHE A 123 -0.59 11.24 -25.57
C PHE A 123 -1.87 11.16 -26.41
N ALA A 124 -1.73 11.27 -27.73
CA ALA A 124 -2.88 11.20 -28.66
C ALA A 124 -3.57 9.85 -28.60
N SER A 125 -2.83 8.74 -28.55
CA SER A 125 -3.39 7.39 -28.52
C SER A 125 -4.24 7.14 -27.26
N PHE A 126 -3.86 7.71 -26.11
CA PHE A 126 -4.62 7.57 -24.85
C PHE A 126 -5.78 8.59 -24.72
N ARG A 127 -5.64 9.76 -25.33
CA ARG A 127 -6.72 10.75 -25.38
C ARG A 127 -7.85 10.33 -26.30
N ASP A 128 -7.49 9.82 -27.48
CA ASP A 128 -8.40 9.51 -28.59
C ASP A 128 -8.49 7.99 -28.80
N LEU A 129 -8.96 7.27 -27.76
CA LEU A 129 -9.09 5.81 -27.79
C LEU A 129 -9.94 5.36 -28.97
N ARG A 130 -9.49 4.32 -29.68
CA ARG A 130 -10.14 3.80 -30.89
C ARG A 130 -10.45 2.32 -30.75
N PRO A 131 -11.58 1.85 -31.29
CA PRO A 131 -11.98 0.45 -31.23
C PRO A 131 -11.15 -0.47 -32.11
N GLU A 132 -10.75 -0.01 -33.33
CA GLU A 132 -10.14 -0.84 -34.35
C GLU A 132 -8.82 -1.52 -33.88
N PRO A 133 -7.88 -0.82 -33.21
CA PRO A 133 -6.68 -1.47 -32.71
C PRO A 133 -7.00 -2.55 -31.67
N ILE A 134 -8.00 -2.31 -30.82
CA ILE A 134 -8.37 -3.26 -29.76
C ILE A 134 -8.96 -4.55 -30.36
N LEU A 135 -9.84 -4.43 -31.34
CA LEU A 135 -10.38 -5.59 -32.06
C LEU A 135 -9.29 -6.41 -32.73
N ARG A 136 -8.29 -5.74 -33.34
CA ARG A 136 -7.12 -6.41 -33.93
C ARG A 136 -6.33 -7.15 -32.84
N HIS A 137 -6.00 -6.52 -31.73
CA HIS A 137 -5.26 -7.16 -30.63
C HIS A 137 -5.99 -8.35 -30.03
N ILE A 138 -7.33 -8.33 -29.97
CA ILE A 138 -8.12 -9.50 -29.56
C ILE A 138 -7.93 -10.64 -30.56
N SER A 139 -8.09 -10.36 -31.85
CA SER A 139 -7.92 -11.36 -32.90
C SER A 139 -6.50 -11.96 -32.92
N ASP A 140 -5.48 -11.10 -32.83
CA ASP A 140 -4.07 -11.52 -32.79
C ASP A 140 -3.78 -12.40 -31.57
N PHE A 141 -4.32 -12.04 -30.38
CA PHE A 141 -4.17 -12.86 -29.19
C PHE A 141 -4.83 -14.24 -29.34
N CYS A 142 -6.07 -14.29 -29.85
CA CYS A 142 -6.77 -15.56 -30.06
C CYS A 142 -5.99 -16.46 -31.01
N LYS A 143 -5.44 -15.92 -32.11
CA LYS A 143 -4.60 -16.67 -33.06
C LYS A 143 -3.31 -17.15 -32.37
N GLN A 144 -2.58 -16.26 -31.72
CA GLN A 144 -1.33 -16.59 -31.02
C GLN A 144 -1.54 -17.69 -29.96
N TYR A 145 -2.64 -17.60 -29.19
CA TYR A 145 -2.97 -18.65 -28.21
C TYR A 145 -3.16 -20.02 -28.90
N ASN A 146 -3.93 -20.07 -29.99
CA ASN A 146 -4.19 -21.32 -30.70
C ASN A 146 -2.89 -21.91 -31.29
N ASP A 147 -2.02 -21.06 -31.87
CA ASP A 147 -0.72 -21.50 -32.40
C ASP A 147 0.16 -22.10 -31.28
N LEU A 148 0.20 -21.45 -30.10
CA LEU A 148 0.96 -21.92 -28.93
C LEU A 148 0.41 -23.22 -28.34
N VAL A 149 -0.92 -23.40 -28.36
CA VAL A 149 -1.55 -24.66 -27.94
C VAL A 149 -1.18 -25.81 -28.90
N GLN A 150 -1.13 -25.56 -30.20
CA GLN A 150 -0.68 -26.57 -31.18
C GLN A 150 0.79 -26.98 -31.00
N GLU A 151 1.65 -26.02 -30.60
CA GLU A 151 3.04 -26.29 -30.24
C GLU A 151 3.17 -27.05 -28.90
N ASN A 152 2.13 -27.08 -28.09
CA ASN A 152 2.06 -27.70 -26.75
C ASN A 152 3.23 -27.33 -25.82
N ASN A 153 3.65 -26.05 -25.85
CA ASN A 153 4.78 -25.57 -25.06
C ASN A 153 4.33 -24.52 -24.03
N ILE A 154 4.05 -24.98 -22.80
CA ILE A 154 3.65 -24.14 -21.68
C ILE A 154 4.71 -23.09 -21.31
N TYR A 155 6.00 -23.40 -21.41
CA TYR A 155 7.07 -22.47 -21.09
C TYR A 155 7.14 -21.33 -22.10
N LYS A 156 6.93 -21.62 -23.37
CA LYS A 156 6.82 -20.61 -24.42
C LYS A 156 5.65 -19.68 -24.16
N PHE A 157 4.48 -20.28 -23.87
CA PHE A 157 3.28 -19.51 -23.50
C PHE A 157 3.52 -18.59 -22.29
N LEU A 158 3.98 -19.14 -21.15
CA LEU A 158 4.25 -18.36 -19.93
C LEU A 158 5.33 -17.30 -20.15
N GLY A 159 6.38 -17.60 -20.91
CA GLY A 159 7.45 -16.67 -21.22
C GLY A 159 6.95 -15.46 -22.00
N ILE A 160 6.20 -15.68 -23.08
CA ILE A 160 5.60 -14.62 -23.90
C ILE A 160 4.61 -13.79 -23.08
N MET A 161 3.76 -14.43 -22.28
CA MET A 161 2.79 -13.71 -21.43
C MET A 161 3.47 -12.87 -20.35
N ASN A 162 4.60 -13.31 -19.81
CA ASN A 162 5.41 -12.53 -18.87
C ASN A 162 6.09 -11.31 -19.51
N GLN A 163 6.23 -11.25 -20.84
CA GLN A 163 6.71 -10.06 -21.55
C GLN A 163 5.68 -8.92 -21.57
N CYS A 164 4.40 -9.22 -21.27
CA CYS A 164 3.32 -8.24 -21.18
C CYS A 164 3.06 -7.85 -19.71
N GLU A 165 3.68 -6.80 -19.22
CA GLU A 165 3.56 -6.37 -17.81
C GLU A 165 2.13 -6.03 -17.38
N MET A 166 1.26 -5.62 -18.32
CA MET A 166 -0.15 -5.34 -18.03
C MET A 166 -0.94 -6.61 -17.67
N VAL A 167 -0.45 -7.78 -18.07
CA VAL A 167 -1.11 -9.08 -17.87
C VAL A 167 -0.32 -9.97 -16.91
N SER A 168 1.01 -9.87 -16.94
CA SER A 168 1.92 -10.83 -16.28
C SER A 168 1.62 -11.06 -14.81
N TRP A 169 1.25 -10.00 -14.06
CA TRP A 169 0.96 -10.10 -12.64
C TRP A 169 -0.30 -10.93 -12.29
N ALA A 170 -1.13 -11.26 -13.28
CA ALA A 170 -2.25 -12.19 -13.15
C ALA A 170 -1.89 -13.62 -13.54
N LEU A 171 -0.68 -13.89 -14.04
CA LEU A 171 -0.26 -15.23 -14.42
C LEU A 171 -0.06 -16.13 -13.19
N PRO A 172 -0.34 -17.42 -13.29
CA PRO A 172 -0.04 -18.37 -12.20
C PRO A 172 1.44 -18.42 -11.85
N VAL A 173 2.33 -18.14 -12.80
CA VAL A 173 3.77 -17.99 -12.59
C VAL A 173 4.18 -16.61 -13.10
N VAL A 174 4.37 -15.70 -12.19
CA VAL A 174 4.77 -14.31 -12.44
C VAL A 174 6.27 -14.19 -12.34
N TRP A 175 6.89 -13.69 -13.40
CA TRP A 175 8.30 -13.31 -13.40
C TRP A 175 8.45 -11.80 -13.21
N ASN A 176 9.42 -11.41 -12.39
CA ASN A 176 9.82 -10.02 -12.25
C ASN A 176 11.29 -9.93 -11.82
N ILE A 177 11.87 -8.72 -11.87
CA ILE A 177 13.20 -8.44 -11.36
C ILE A 177 13.07 -7.53 -10.14
N TYR A 178 13.65 -7.97 -9.03
CA TYR A 178 13.72 -7.21 -7.78
C TYR A 178 15.13 -7.22 -7.19
N PRO A 179 15.46 -6.36 -6.21
CA PRO A 179 16.68 -6.46 -5.44
C PRO A 179 16.84 -7.86 -4.84
N ASP A 180 18.02 -8.41 -4.99
CA ASP A 180 18.37 -9.70 -4.42
C ASP A 180 18.40 -9.59 -2.89
N GLU A 181 17.52 -10.29 -2.23
CA GLU A 181 17.36 -10.25 -0.77
C GLU A 181 18.53 -10.91 -0.02
N TYR A 182 19.42 -11.58 -0.75
CA TYR A 182 20.59 -12.27 -0.20
C TYR A 182 21.92 -11.64 -0.62
N THR A 183 21.93 -10.81 -1.64
CA THR A 183 23.17 -10.21 -2.19
C THR A 183 23.00 -8.70 -2.33
N PRO A 184 23.71 -7.89 -1.53
CA PRO A 184 23.58 -6.44 -1.54
C PRO A 184 23.84 -5.84 -2.92
N GLY A 185 22.98 -4.92 -3.33
CA GLY A 185 23.13 -4.15 -4.58
C GLY A 185 22.97 -4.97 -5.86
N LYS A 186 22.58 -6.24 -5.77
CA LYS A 186 22.29 -7.09 -6.92
C LYS A 186 20.80 -7.10 -7.19
N MET A 187 20.44 -7.19 -8.46
CA MET A 187 19.08 -7.49 -8.91
C MET A 187 19.00 -8.96 -9.31
N SER A 188 17.87 -9.61 -9.05
CA SER A 188 17.68 -11.03 -9.35
C SER A 188 16.28 -11.32 -9.87
N PRO A 189 16.09 -12.33 -10.74
CA PRO A 189 14.76 -12.76 -11.13
C PRO A 189 14.03 -13.35 -9.94
N HIS A 190 12.75 -13.00 -9.84
CA HIS A 190 11.83 -13.51 -8.84
C HIS A 190 10.68 -14.21 -9.54
N LEU A 191 10.28 -15.37 -9.01
CA LEU A 191 9.05 -16.04 -9.38
C LEU A 191 8.06 -16.05 -8.22
N CYS A 192 6.83 -15.68 -8.51
CA CYS A 192 5.76 -15.65 -7.52
C CYS A 192 4.41 -16.06 -8.09
N GLY A 193 3.42 -16.20 -7.23
CA GLY A 193 2.03 -16.44 -7.61
C GLY A 193 1.33 -15.17 -8.10
N PRO A 194 0.08 -15.30 -8.60
CA PRO A 194 -0.68 -14.22 -9.19
C PRO A 194 -1.25 -13.26 -8.15
N SER A 195 -1.59 -12.06 -8.62
CA SER A 195 -2.59 -11.21 -7.98
C SER A 195 -3.96 -11.55 -8.54
N LEU A 196 -4.87 -12.05 -7.70
CA LEU A 196 -6.22 -12.41 -8.10
C LEU A 196 -7.10 -11.17 -8.32
N SER A 197 -8.23 -11.35 -9.00
CA SER A 197 -9.11 -10.25 -9.40
C SER A 197 -9.86 -9.60 -8.24
N LEU A 198 -10.21 -10.36 -7.21
CA LEU A 198 -10.90 -9.87 -6.04
C LEU A 198 -9.92 -9.61 -4.90
N TYR A 199 -10.07 -8.46 -4.24
CA TYR A 199 -9.13 -7.96 -3.24
C TYR A 199 -9.16 -8.69 -1.89
N ASP A 200 -10.25 -9.41 -1.59
CA ASP A 200 -10.40 -10.20 -0.37
C ASP A 200 -10.42 -11.68 -0.71
N TYR A 201 -9.40 -12.42 -0.26
CA TYR A 201 -9.26 -13.85 -0.52
C TYR A 201 -10.47 -14.68 -0.08
N ARG A 202 -11.22 -14.21 0.93
CA ARG A 202 -12.45 -14.87 1.42
C ARG A 202 -13.56 -14.91 0.38
N PHE A 203 -13.51 -14.08 -0.65
CA PHE A 203 -14.48 -14.14 -1.76
C PHE A 203 -14.34 -15.42 -2.59
N TYR A 204 -13.21 -16.11 -2.50
CA TYR A 204 -12.95 -17.39 -3.16
C TYR A 204 -13.25 -18.62 -2.29
N LEU A 205 -13.57 -18.41 -0.99
CA LEU A 205 -13.87 -19.49 -0.07
C LEU A 205 -15.37 -19.81 -0.05
N ASN A 206 -15.72 -21.04 0.32
CA ASN A 206 -17.12 -21.35 0.56
C ASN A 206 -17.63 -20.74 1.89
N ASP A 207 -18.95 -20.60 2.02
CA ASP A 207 -19.58 -19.90 3.15
C ASP A 207 -19.33 -20.60 4.49
N THR A 208 -19.27 -21.93 4.50
CA THR A 208 -19.01 -22.71 5.72
C THR A 208 -17.61 -22.49 6.28
N VAL A 209 -16.61 -22.27 5.42
CA VAL A 209 -15.24 -21.91 5.83
C VAL A 209 -15.23 -20.53 6.46
N ILE A 210 -15.92 -19.57 5.84
CA ILE A 210 -16.03 -18.19 6.36
C ILE A 210 -16.73 -18.19 7.72
N GLU A 211 -17.81 -18.93 7.87
CA GLU A 211 -18.54 -19.09 9.14
C GLU A 211 -17.65 -19.64 10.25
N LYS A 212 -16.88 -20.69 9.96
CA LYS A 212 -15.95 -21.29 10.92
C LYS A 212 -14.86 -20.31 11.32
N GLN A 213 -14.27 -19.58 10.37
CA GLN A 213 -13.27 -18.57 10.67
C GLN A 213 -13.81 -17.47 11.58
N MET A 214 -14.99 -16.94 11.27
CA MET A 214 -15.60 -15.89 12.06
C MET A 214 -16.04 -16.33 13.46
N ARG A 215 -16.43 -17.61 13.64
CA ARG A 215 -16.69 -18.22 14.95
C ARG A 215 -15.41 -18.38 15.77
N ASN A 216 -14.31 -18.81 15.17
CA ASN A 216 -13.03 -18.99 15.86
C ASN A 216 -12.45 -17.67 16.35
N VAL A 217 -12.61 -16.58 15.60
CA VAL A 217 -12.28 -15.22 16.06
C VAL A 217 -13.08 -14.83 17.31
N ARG A 218 -14.36 -15.26 17.42
CA ARG A 218 -15.19 -15.04 18.62
C ARG A 218 -14.71 -15.87 19.82
N LEU A 219 -14.35 -17.13 19.63
CA LEU A 219 -13.92 -18.02 20.72
C LEU A 219 -12.57 -17.62 21.32
N ASN A 220 -11.63 -17.14 20.51
CA ASN A 220 -10.35 -16.64 20.99
C ASN A 220 -10.47 -15.32 21.78
N VAL A 221 -11.54 -14.55 21.57
CA VAL A 221 -11.83 -13.32 22.32
C VAL A 221 -12.56 -13.64 23.63
N SER A 222 -13.36 -14.72 23.70
CA SER A 222 -14.13 -15.10 24.91
C SER A 222 -13.30 -15.85 25.93
N ASN A 223 -12.21 -16.51 25.57
CA ASN A 223 -11.37 -17.27 26.49
C ASN A 223 -10.34 -16.44 27.28
N THR A 224 -10.26 -15.12 27.07
CA THR A 224 -9.26 -14.27 27.72
C THR A 224 -9.83 -13.24 28.72
N SER A 225 -11.14 -13.23 28.99
CA SER A 225 -11.65 -12.41 30.10
C SER A 225 -13.06 -12.84 30.53
N VAL A 226 -13.13 -13.75 31.48
CA VAL A 226 -14.30 -13.83 32.36
C VAL A 226 -14.16 -12.74 33.40
N VAL A 227 -14.65 -11.54 33.08
CA VAL A 227 -15.07 -10.57 34.09
C VAL A 227 -16.60 -10.65 34.12
N ARG A 228 -17.13 -11.19 35.21
CA ARG A 228 -18.55 -11.17 35.53
C ARG A 228 -19.03 -9.71 35.49
N GLU A 229 -19.93 -9.39 34.59
CA GLU A 229 -20.79 -8.22 34.72
C GLU A 229 -21.84 -8.56 35.80
N GLU A 230 -21.67 -7.96 36.95
CA GLU A 230 -22.72 -7.90 37.97
C GLU A 230 -23.89 -7.09 37.41
N GLN A 231 -25.04 -7.70 37.41
CA GLN A 231 -26.32 -7.06 37.14
C GLN A 231 -26.55 -5.95 38.17
N MET A 232 -26.63 -4.72 37.74
CA MET A 232 -27.36 -3.70 38.44
C MET A 232 -28.54 -3.27 37.57
N GLY A 233 -29.71 -3.57 38.11
CA GLY A 233 -30.96 -3.23 37.49
C GLY A 233 -31.36 -1.78 37.68
N GLY A 234 -32.31 -1.36 36.89
CA GLY A 234 -33.20 -0.23 37.24
C GLY A 234 -33.32 0.85 36.19
N GLY A 235 -34.31 0.75 35.35
CA GLY A 235 -35.30 1.81 35.14
C GLY A 235 -35.00 2.97 34.16
N GLY A 236 -35.85 3.08 33.14
CA GLY A 236 -36.25 4.40 32.66
C GLY A 236 -35.90 4.78 31.22
N GLY A 237 -36.89 4.67 30.38
CA GLY A 237 -36.91 4.92 28.93
C GLY A 237 -36.47 6.33 28.49
N GLY A 238 -36.13 6.42 27.23
CA GLY A 238 -35.90 7.67 26.53
C GLY A 238 -35.27 7.40 25.17
N GLY A 239 -36.10 7.24 24.13
CA GLY A 239 -35.65 7.04 22.76
C GLY A 239 -34.89 8.24 22.22
N GLY A 240 -33.70 7.96 21.68
CA GLY A 240 -32.91 8.85 20.84
C GLY A 240 -32.42 8.04 19.64
N LYS A 241 -33.22 8.00 18.57
CA LYS A 241 -32.85 7.45 17.28
C LYS A 241 -31.79 8.34 16.67
N ASN A 242 -30.55 7.90 16.59
CA ASN A 242 -29.56 8.28 15.58
C ASN A 242 -28.20 7.58 15.78
N ASP A 243 -28.20 6.38 16.34
CA ASP A 243 -27.09 5.46 16.18
C ASP A 243 -27.46 4.53 15.03
N GLY A 244 -26.87 4.79 13.85
CA GLY A 244 -26.96 3.84 12.76
C GLY A 244 -26.49 2.47 13.25
N PRO A 245 -27.05 1.35 12.74
CA PRO A 245 -26.80 0.04 13.28
C PRO A 245 -25.32 -0.23 13.40
N VAL A 246 -24.87 -0.53 14.61
CA VAL A 246 -23.55 -1.06 14.88
C VAL A 246 -23.45 -2.33 14.05
N PHE A 247 -22.69 -2.28 12.96
CA PHE A 247 -22.33 -3.47 12.22
C PHE A 247 -21.32 -4.24 13.10
N GLU A 248 -21.80 -5.05 14.01
CA GLU A 248 -21.13 -6.33 14.16
C GLU A 248 -21.15 -6.93 12.75
N PRO A 249 -20.04 -7.31 12.13
CA PRO A 249 -20.11 -8.04 10.89
C PRO A 249 -20.79 -9.36 11.26
N ASN A 250 -22.11 -9.36 11.17
CA ASN A 250 -22.86 -10.58 11.18
C ASN A 250 -22.25 -11.36 10.02
N THR A 251 -21.72 -12.55 10.29
CA THR A 251 -21.22 -13.49 9.30
C THR A 251 -22.14 -13.54 8.09
N PHE A 252 -23.44 -13.48 8.34
CA PHE A 252 -24.50 -13.40 7.34
C PHE A 252 -24.42 -12.15 6.44
N GLU A 253 -24.18 -10.97 6.98
CA GLU A 253 -24.07 -9.74 6.16
C GLU A 253 -22.77 -9.73 5.34
N TYR A 254 -21.69 -10.29 5.86
CA TYR A 254 -20.47 -10.49 5.10
C TYR A 254 -20.67 -11.49 3.96
N ILE A 255 -21.35 -12.61 4.20
CA ILE A 255 -21.66 -13.60 3.16
C ILE A 255 -22.55 -13.01 2.09
N LYS A 256 -23.56 -12.22 2.45
CA LYS A 256 -24.37 -11.46 1.47
C LYS A 256 -23.52 -10.49 0.64
N TYR A 257 -22.59 -9.79 1.28
CA TYR A 257 -21.67 -8.90 0.61
C TYR A 257 -20.77 -9.67 -0.37
N LYS A 258 -20.18 -10.77 0.06
CA LYS A 258 -19.42 -11.70 -0.78
C LYS A 258 -20.24 -12.12 -2.00
N HIS A 259 -21.45 -12.65 -1.82
CA HIS A 259 -22.30 -13.12 -2.93
C HIS A 259 -22.60 -11.98 -3.92
N ARG A 260 -22.84 -10.77 -3.43
CA ARG A 260 -23.02 -9.61 -4.30
C ARG A 260 -21.77 -9.30 -5.14
N ILE A 261 -20.60 -9.34 -4.53
CA ILE A 261 -19.34 -9.09 -5.24
C ILE A 261 -19.05 -10.21 -6.24
N THR A 262 -19.19 -11.47 -5.83
CA THR A 262 -18.98 -12.63 -6.72
C THR A 262 -19.94 -12.61 -7.92
N LYS A 263 -21.23 -12.32 -7.68
CA LYS A 263 -22.21 -12.18 -8.78
C LYS A 263 -21.84 -11.06 -9.74
N ALA A 264 -21.38 -9.95 -9.22
CA ALA A 264 -20.95 -8.83 -10.05
C ALA A 264 -19.65 -9.13 -10.80
N PHE A 265 -18.75 -9.91 -10.20
CA PHE A 265 -17.53 -10.38 -10.86
C PHE A 265 -17.87 -11.33 -12.02
N MET A 266 -18.78 -12.28 -11.80
CA MET A 266 -19.29 -13.15 -12.87
C MET A 266 -19.87 -12.33 -14.03
N LYS A 267 -20.71 -11.33 -13.69
CA LYS A 267 -21.23 -10.42 -14.71
C LYS A 267 -20.14 -9.64 -15.44
N PHE A 268 -19.12 -9.19 -14.72
CA PHE A 268 -18.00 -8.47 -15.33
C PHE A 268 -17.24 -9.35 -16.32
N ILE A 269 -16.98 -10.64 -15.97
CA ILE A 269 -16.34 -11.60 -16.86
C ILE A 269 -17.20 -11.81 -18.14
N ASP A 270 -18.49 -12.02 -17.96
CA ASP A 270 -19.44 -12.20 -19.06
C ASP A 270 -19.50 -10.96 -19.96
N ASP A 271 -19.57 -9.76 -19.39
CA ASP A 271 -19.54 -8.50 -20.14
C ASP A 271 -18.22 -8.36 -20.94
N VAL A 272 -17.08 -8.73 -20.36
CA VAL A 272 -15.77 -8.73 -21.06
C VAL A 272 -15.79 -9.68 -22.27
N PHE A 273 -16.21 -10.93 -22.06
CA PHE A 273 -16.27 -11.91 -23.15
C PHE A 273 -17.28 -11.54 -24.23
N THR A 274 -18.48 -11.11 -23.82
CA THR A 274 -19.51 -10.66 -24.77
C THR A 274 -19.02 -9.50 -25.63
N LYS A 275 -18.27 -8.55 -25.08
CA LYS A 275 -17.74 -7.42 -25.88
C LYS A 275 -16.58 -7.82 -26.77
N CYS A 276 -15.68 -8.62 -26.26
CA CYS A 276 -14.46 -9.00 -26.99
C CYS A 276 -14.69 -10.09 -28.07
N LEU A 277 -15.63 -11.01 -27.84
CA LEU A 277 -15.79 -12.22 -28.63
C LEU A 277 -17.19 -12.42 -29.23
N GLY A 278 -18.19 -11.63 -28.80
CA GLY A 278 -19.58 -11.80 -29.21
C GLY A 278 -20.44 -12.49 -28.16
N ARG A 279 -21.76 -12.46 -28.34
CA ARG A 279 -22.72 -13.04 -27.39
C ARG A 279 -22.70 -14.57 -27.33
N ASP A 280 -22.23 -15.19 -28.40
CA ASP A 280 -22.14 -16.64 -28.59
C ASP A 280 -20.75 -17.18 -28.25
N TYR A 281 -19.98 -16.44 -27.43
CA TYR A 281 -18.59 -16.76 -27.10
C TYR A 281 -18.42 -18.16 -26.47
N GLU A 282 -19.42 -18.65 -25.72
CA GLU A 282 -19.37 -19.99 -25.12
C GLU A 282 -19.33 -21.07 -26.18
N GLN A 283 -20.14 -20.92 -27.24
CA GLN A 283 -20.23 -21.88 -28.35
C GLN A 283 -19.08 -21.73 -29.34
N THR A 284 -18.72 -20.52 -29.70
CA THR A 284 -17.71 -20.23 -30.72
C THR A 284 -16.28 -20.40 -30.24
N HIS A 285 -16.02 -20.14 -28.96
CA HIS A 285 -14.69 -20.19 -28.38
C HIS A 285 -14.51 -21.29 -27.32
N ASN A 286 -15.59 -21.96 -26.91
CA ASN A 286 -15.58 -22.98 -25.86
C ASN A 286 -14.97 -22.48 -24.55
N ILE A 287 -15.39 -21.30 -24.09
CA ILE A 287 -14.99 -20.64 -22.85
C ILE A 287 -16.20 -20.27 -22.01
N LYS A 288 -16.03 -20.18 -20.69
CA LYS A 288 -17.13 -19.86 -19.76
C LYS A 288 -16.69 -18.89 -18.68
N ALA A 289 -17.58 -17.98 -18.30
CA ALA A 289 -17.33 -17.05 -17.19
C ALA A 289 -17.10 -17.79 -15.86
N GLN A 290 -17.81 -18.90 -15.63
CA GLN A 290 -17.65 -19.73 -14.44
C GLN A 290 -16.25 -20.35 -14.33
N ASP A 291 -15.65 -20.77 -15.44
CA ASP A 291 -14.31 -21.37 -15.49
C ASP A 291 -13.23 -20.39 -15.01
N VAL A 292 -13.40 -19.09 -15.26
CA VAL A 292 -12.48 -18.04 -14.79
C VAL A 292 -12.51 -17.97 -13.27
N TYR A 293 -13.71 -17.87 -12.68
CA TYR A 293 -13.86 -17.81 -11.23
C TYR A 293 -13.36 -19.08 -10.54
N ASP A 294 -13.69 -20.24 -11.11
CA ASP A 294 -13.22 -21.54 -10.61
C ASP A 294 -11.70 -21.67 -10.68
N THR A 295 -11.08 -21.12 -11.72
CA THR A 295 -9.62 -21.09 -11.86
C THR A 295 -8.98 -20.19 -10.81
N GLU A 296 -9.56 -19.01 -10.52
CA GLU A 296 -9.08 -18.16 -9.43
C GLU A 296 -9.29 -18.82 -8.05
N CYS A 297 -10.36 -19.59 -7.85
CA CYS A 297 -10.55 -20.41 -6.64
C CYS A 297 -9.44 -21.47 -6.50
N ILE A 298 -9.09 -22.15 -7.60
CA ILE A 298 -7.98 -23.12 -7.63
C ILE A 298 -6.65 -22.43 -7.29
N LEU A 299 -6.37 -21.30 -7.91
CA LEU A 299 -5.15 -20.54 -7.62
C LEU A 299 -5.10 -20.09 -6.17
N MET A 300 -6.22 -19.63 -5.62
CA MET A 300 -6.33 -19.27 -4.19
C MET A 300 -6.10 -20.47 -3.28
N GLU A 301 -6.62 -21.64 -3.65
CA GLU A 301 -6.37 -22.89 -2.90
C GLU A 301 -4.87 -23.19 -2.82
N HIS A 302 -4.16 -23.16 -3.95
CA HIS A 302 -2.71 -23.38 -3.98
C HIS A 302 -1.93 -22.30 -3.17
N LEU A 303 -2.34 -21.04 -3.24
CA LEU A 303 -1.72 -19.96 -2.47
C LEU A 303 -1.95 -20.14 -0.96
N SER A 304 -3.15 -20.54 -0.55
CA SER A 304 -3.53 -20.68 0.87
C SER A 304 -2.87 -21.86 1.57
N MET A 305 -2.67 -22.99 0.85
CA MET A 305 -2.04 -24.19 1.43
C MET A 305 -0.59 -23.98 1.89
N LEU A 306 0.06 -22.99 1.34
CA LEU A 306 1.52 -22.84 1.41
C LEU A 306 1.95 -21.48 1.96
N ASP A 307 1.01 -20.60 2.24
CA ASP A 307 1.29 -19.28 2.81
C ASP A 307 1.25 -19.36 4.35
N PRO A 308 2.36 -19.10 5.05
CA PRO A 308 2.39 -19.10 6.51
C PRO A 308 1.49 -18.04 7.16
N ARG A 309 0.91 -17.11 6.38
CA ARG A 309 -0.15 -16.21 6.85
C ARG A 309 -1.47 -16.93 7.09
N PHE A 310 -1.67 -18.07 6.42
CA PHE A 310 -2.77 -18.96 6.67
C PHE A 310 -2.29 -20.03 7.66
N ASP A 311 -2.69 -19.90 8.91
CA ASP A 311 -2.40 -20.85 9.99
C ASP A 311 -2.68 -22.30 9.53
N ASP A 312 -1.92 -23.27 10.06
CA ASP A 312 -2.15 -24.72 9.80
C ASP A 312 -3.62 -25.12 10.00
N ASN A 313 -4.33 -24.44 10.91
CA ASN A 313 -5.78 -24.58 11.09
C ASN A 313 -6.60 -24.15 9.86
N TYR A 314 -6.13 -23.20 9.09
CA TYR A 314 -6.83 -22.70 7.91
C TYR A 314 -6.82 -23.70 6.77
N ALA A 315 -5.66 -24.26 6.46
CA ALA A 315 -5.52 -25.31 5.45
C ALA A 315 -6.38 -26.54 5.80
N ASN A 316 -6.42 -26.94 7.08
CA ASN A 316 -7.25 -28.03 7.57
C ASN A 316 -8.74 -27.72 7.46
N ILE A 317 -9.18 -26.50 7.76
CA ILE A 317 -10.57 -26.05 7.61
C ILE A 317 -10.98 -26.06 6.13
N TYR A 318 -10.11 -25.60 5.24
CA TYR A 318 -10.38 -25.56 3.81
C TYR A 318 -10.54 -26.95 3.23
N GLN A 319 -9.62 -27.88 3.56
CA GLN A 319 -9.70 -29.28 3.12
C GLN A 319 -10.94 -30.01 3.68
N SER A 320 -11.26 -29.78 4.96
CA SER A 320 -12.45 -30.33 5.60
C SER A 320 -13.76 -29.81 5.00
N ALA A 321 -13.78 -28.59 4.52
CA ALA A 321 -14.96 -28.00 3.88
C ALA A 321 -15.17 -28.54 2.43
N LYS A 322 -14.08 -28.91 1.73
CA LYS A 322 -14.13 -29.47 0.38
C LYS A 322 -14.60 -30.93 0.36
N HIS A 323 -14.41 -31.65 1.48
CA HIS A 323 -14.84 -33.03 1.68
C HIS A 323 -15.65 -33.17 2.97
N PRO A 324 -16.90 -32.69 3.01
CA PRO A 324 -17.71 -32.66 4.24
C PRO A 324 -17.98 -34.03 4.84
N ASP A 325 -17.93 -35.08 4.04
CA ASP A 325 -18.21 -36.46 4.46
C ASP A 325 -16.97 -37.22 5.01
N LYS A 326 -15.80 -36.63 4.98
CA LYS A 326 -14.62 -37.19 5.63
C LYS A 326 -14.45 -36.50 7.00
N PRO A 327 -14.54 -37.25 8.11
CA PRO A 327 -14.21 -36.67 9.41
C PRO A 327 -12.76 -36.15 9.34
N PRO A 328 -12.47 -35.00 10.00
CA PRO A 328 -11.10 -34.53 10.09
C PRO A 328 -10.25 -35.66 10.69
N HIS A 329 -9.19 -36.07 9.99
CA HIS A 329 -8.23 -37.01 10.54
C HIS A 329 -7.56 -36.33 11.74
N LEU A 330 -8.20 -36.43 12.88
CA LEU A 330 -7.53 -36.34 14.16
C LEU A 330 -6.64 -37.58 14.26
N SER A 331 -5.41 -37.46 13.74
CA SER A 331 -4.35 -38.40 14.06
C SER A 331 -4.06 -38.21 15.55
N GLY A 332 -4.89 -38.88 16.36
CA GLY A 332 -4.71 -38.98 17.78
C GLY A 332 -3.60 -39.96 18.11
N ASP A 333 -2.38 -39.61 17.93
CA ASP A 333 -1.27 -40.25 18.61
C ASP A 333 -1.04 -39.49 19.93
N LYS A 334 -1.64 -40.02 21.00
CA LYS A 334 -1.62 -39.45 22.35
C LYS A 334 -0.26 -39.56 23.06
N THR A 335 0.83 -39.89 22.38
CA THR A 335 2.14 -40.15 23.00
C THR A 335 3.25 -39.14 22.67
N ARG A 336 2.97 -38.06 21.95
CA ARG A 336 3.95 -36.98 21.79
C ARG A 336 3.60 -35.77 22.65
N LYS A 337 4.27 -35.66 23.78
CA LYS A 337 4.36 -34.37 24.51
C LYS A 337 4.74 -33.27 23.52
N HIS A 338 3.82 -32.35 23.26
CA HIS A 338 4.08 -31.13 22.54
C HIS A 338 5.01 -30.27 23.40
N THR A 339 6.30 -30.50 23.27
CA THR A 339 7.26 -29.44 23.55
C THR A 339 7.10 -28.42 22.44
N HIS A 340 6.67 -27.22 22.80
CA HIS A 340 6.75 -26.06 21.93
C HIS A 340 8.19 -25.92 21.43
N ARG A 341 8.50 -26.46 20.26
CA ARG A 341 9.71 -26.14 19.55
C ARG A 341 9.54 -24.76 18.96
N HIS A 342 10.07 -23.77 19.66
CA HIS A 342 10.34 -22.47 19.11
C HIS A 342 11.12 -22.63 17.78
N CYS A 343 10.77 -21.81 16.78
CA CYS A 343 11.50 -21.69 15.54
C CYS A 343 13.01 -21.52 15.83
N ASP A 344 13.78 -22.47 15.37
CA ASP A 344 15.22 -22.49 15.54
C ASP A 344 15.85 -21.65 14.41
N CYS A 345 15.83 -20.29 14.58
CA CYS A 345 16.53 -19.38 13.68
C CYS A 345 18.03 -19.54 13.94
N GLY A 346 18.70 -20.30 13.10
CA GLY A 346 20.13 -20.52 13.21
C GLY A 346 20.91 -19.20 13.30
N ILE A 347 21.77 -19.11 14.29
CA ILE A 347 22.72 -18.00 14.45
C ILE A 347 23.81 -18.20 13.39
N TYR A 348 23.90 -17.32 12.42
CA TYR A 348 25.03 -17.25 11.52
C TYR A 348 26.10 -16.35 12.14
N THR A 349 27.27 -16.93 12.41
CA THR A 349 28.48 -16.19 12.78
C THR A 349 29.19 -15.70 11.52
N ASP A 350 29.92 -14.61 11.60
CA ASP A 350 30.65 -13.94 10.50
C ASP A 350 31.72 -14.79 9.77
N ALA A 351 31.83 -16.09 10.06
CA ALA A 351 32.86 -16.99 9.54
C ALA A 351 32.49 -17.77 8.28
N ASP A 352 31.26 -17.69 7.77
CA ASP A 352 30.79 -18.60 6.72
C ASP A 352 30.84 -17.99 5.32
N ALA A 353 32.02 -17.88 4.74
CA ALA A 353 32.20 -17.70 3.28
C ALA A 353 31.99 -19.01 2.49
N THR A 354 31.55 -20.11 3.13
CA THR A 354 31.33 -21.45 2.52
C THR A 354 29.86 -21.80 2.36
N ILE A 355 28.98 -20.80 2.30
CA ILE A 355 27.54 -20.95 2.41
C ILE A 355 26.92 -21.70 1.19
N ASP A 356 27.53 -21.71 0.01
CA ASP A 356 26.88 -22.22 -1.20
C ASP A 356 26.71 -23.75 -1.27
N ALA A 357 27.60 -24.52 -0.65
CA ALA A 357 27.55 -26.00 -0.69
C ALA A 357 26.60 -26.59 0.39
N ASP A 358 26.43 -25.92 1.53
CA ASP A 358 25.57 -26.39 2.62
C ASP A 358 24.09 -25.98 2.40
N MET A 359 23.84 -24.89 1.66
CA MET A 359 22.49 -24.48 1.29
C MET A 359 21.79 -25.45 0.35
N SER A 360 22.51 -26.07 -0.60
CA SER A 360 21.94 -27.12 -1.48
C SER A 360 21.46 -28.33 -0.68
N LYS A 361 22.14 -28.70 0.40
CA LYS A 361 21.71 -29.80 1.29
C LYS A 361 20.52 -29.41 2.16
N ARG A 362 20.43 -28.15 2.60
CA ARG A 362 19.30 -27.66 3.42
C ARG A 362 18.03 -27.48 2.61
N LEU A 363 18.13 -27.09 1.32
CA LEU A 363 17.02 -26.99 0.40
C LEU A 363 16.37 -28.35 0.07
N ALA A 364 17.13 -29.44 0.20
CA ALA A 364 16.64 -30.80 -0.04
C ALA A 364 15.86 -31.39 1.16
N THR A 365 15.76 -30.72 2.30
CA THR A 365 15.08 -31.23 3.49
C THR A 365 13.66 -30.67 3.63
N PRO A 366 12.64 -31.47 4.05
CA PRO A 366 11.24 -31.03 4.21
C PRO A 366 11.02 -29.94 5.28
N HIS A 367 12.05 -29.50 6.00
CA HIS A 367 11.94 -28.58 7.11
C HIS A 367 12.29 -27.13 6.78
N TYR A 368 12.34 -26.74 5.50
CA TYR A 368 12.62 -25.36 5.10
C TYR A 368 11.42 -24.44 5.28
N ARG A 369 10.84 -24.45 6.51
CA ARG A 369 9.77 -23.54 6.94
C ARG A 369 10.25 -22.24 7.55
N ASP A 370 11.57 -22.02 7.64
CA ASP A 370 12.15 -20.94 8.44
C ASP A 370 12.62 -19.74 7.62
N ASN A 371 12.11 -19.57 6.42
CA ASN A 371 12.40 -18.37 5.68
C ASN A 371 11.54 -17.22 6.22
N ILE A 372 12.18 -16.23 6.79
CA ILE A 372 11.56 -15.07 7.48
C ILE A 372 10.50 -14.36 6.61
N ARG A 373 10.50 -14.59 5.28
CA ARG A 373 9.53 -14.08 4.29
C ARG A 373 8.99 -15.11 3.32
N GLY A 374 9.33 -16.37 3.46
CA GLY A 374 9.00 -17.37 2.44
C GLY A 374 9.78 -17.24 1.12
N ALA A 375 10.73 -16.29 1.02
CA ALA A 375 11.60 -16.16 -0.16
C ALA A 375 12.73 -17.19 -0.10
N THR A 376 12.98 -17.88 -1.21
CA THR A 376 14.00 -18.93 -1.31
C THR A 376 14.80 -18.73 -2.58
N ARG A 377 16.14 -18.73 -2.46
CA ARG A 377 17.02 -18.76 -3.63
C ARG A 377 17.04 -20.18 -4.21
N VAL A 378 16.58 -20.33 -5.43
CA VAL A 378 16.47 -21.59 -6.15
C VAL A 378 17.54 -21.62 -7.25
N LEU A 379 18.53 -22.51 -7.13
CA LEU A 379 19.54 -22.68 -8.16
C LEU A 379 18.96 -23.37 -9.40
N VAL A 380 19.52 -23.11 -10.57
CA VAL A 380 19.06 -23.70 -11.84
C VAL A 380 18.97 -25.23 -11.76
N GLN A 381 19.96 -25.90 -11.19
CA GLN A 381 19.98 -27.34 -11.01
C GLN A 381 18.88 -27.89 -10.09
N ASP A 382 18.42 -27.05 -9.16
CA ASP A 382 17.39 -27.40 -8.16
C ASP A 382 15.99 -26.91 -8.58
N ALA A 383 15.89 -26.14 -9.67
CA ALA A 383 14.63 -25.51 -10.08
C ALA A 383 13.55 -26.55 -10.39
N LEU A 384 13.86 -27.54 -11.20
CA LEU A 384 12.92 -28.58 -11.61
C LEU A 384 12.45 -29.45 -10.40
N PRO A 385 13.34 -30.00 -9.55
CA PRO A 385 12.92 -30.78 -8.39
C PRO A 385 12.13 -29.97 -7.35
N LEU A 386 12.46 -28.69 -7.14
CA LEU A 386 11.85 -27.87 -6.11
C LEU A 386 10.54 -27.20 -6.56
N THR A 387 10.47 -26.76 -7.81
CA THR A 387 9.36 -25.92 -8.29
C THR A 387 8.59 -26.52 -9.48
N ASP A 388 9.04 -27.65 -10.00
CA ASP A 388 8.54 -28.24 -11.26
C ASP A 388 8.68 -27.30 -12.48
N ILE A 389 9.59 -26.31 -12.40
CA ILE A 389 9.87 -25.35 -13.48
C ILE A 389 11.23 -25.65 -14.11
N ASP A 390 11.24 -25.85 -15.43
CA ASP A 390 12.47 -25.74 -16.23
C ASP A 390 12.79 -24.24 -16.37
N TRP A 391 13.69 -23.76 -15.50
CA TRP A 391 14.05 -22.36 -15.48
C TRP A 391 14.77 -21.91 -16.75
N VAL A 392 15.57 -22.76 -17.34
CA VAL A 392 16.34 -22.42 -18.55
C VAL A 392 15.39 -22.20 -19.73
N GLU A 393 14.43 -23.12 -19.90
CA GLU A 393 13.43 -22.99 -20.95
C GLU A 393 12.49 -21.79 -20.74
N LEU A 394 12.03 -21.56 -19.51
CA LEU A 394 11.20 -20.39 -19.20
C LEU A 394 11.96 -19.08 -19.45
N ALA A 395 13.20 -18.97 -18.96
CA ALA A 395 14.02 -17.77 -19.09
C ALA A 395 14.29 -17.42 -20.57
N LYS A 396 14.55 -18.43 -21.41
CA LYS A 396 14.70 -18.26 -22.86
C LYS A 396 13.50 -17.54 -23.46
N TRP A 397 12.28 -17.97 -23.12
CA TRP A 397 11.06 -17.40 -23.69
C TRP A 397 10.67 -16.05 -23.05
N ILE A 398 11.16 -15.75 -21.85
CA ILE A 398 11.08 -14.40 -21.28
C ILE A 398 11.97 -13.42 -22.06
N GLY A 399 13.07 -13.89 -22.64
CA GLY A 399 13.99 -13.09 -23.46
C GLY A 399 15.41 -13.01 -22.94
N TYR A 400 15.81 -13.89 -22.01
CA TYR A 400 17.22 -14.02 -21.65
C TYR A 400 18.03 -14.56 -22.84
N PRO A 401 19.24 -14.01 -23.11
CA PRO A 401 20.07 -14.46 -24.22
C PRO A 401 20.38 -15.96 -24.10
N SER A 402 20.06 -16.72 -25.14
CA SER A 402 20.45 -18.12 -25.23
C SER A 402 21.88 -18.25 -25.73
N THR A 403 22.67 -19.18 -25.15
CA THR A 403 23.95 -19.54 -25.72
C THR A 403 23.70 -20.32 -27.02
N THR A 404 24.24 -19.84 -28.12
CA THR A 404 24.38 -20.70 -29.32
C THR A 404 25.34 -21.84 -29.02
N ALA A 405 25.11 -23.01 -29.61
CA ALA A 405 25.92 -24.25 -29.42
C ALA A 405 27.45 -24.04 -29.60
N ALA A 406 27.87 -22.99 -30.29
CA ALA A 406 29.28 -22.62 -30.49
C ALA A 406 29.94 -21.97 -29.28
N ALA A 407 29.16 -21.50 -28.30
CA ALA A 407 29.68 -20.84 -27.07
C ALA A 407 29.71 -21.76 -25.82
N ALA A 408 29.40 -23.05 -26.00
CA ALA A 408 29.29 -24.01 -24.89
C ALA A 408 30.66 -24.38 -24.24
N THR A 409 31.76 -23.88 -24.78
CA THR A 409 33.11 -24.10 -24.23
C THR A 409 33.61 -23.00 -23.34
N SER A 410 32.89 -21.87 -23.25
CA SER A 410 33.18 -20.81 -22.28
C SER A 410 32.13 -20.78 -21.16
N SER A 411 32.54 -20.63 -19.92
CA SER A 411 31.72 -20.67 -18.68
C SER A 411 30.64 -19.59 -18.53
N SER A 412 30.16 -18.96 -19.60
CA SER A 412 29.18 -17.88 -19.58
C SER A 412 27.85 -18.28 -20.19
N THR A 413 27.05 -19.03 -19.42
CA THR A 413 25.61 -19.11 -19.70
C THR A 413 24.97 -17.78 -19.34
N HIS A 414 24.28 -17.13 -20.29
CA HIS A 414 23.62 -15.83 -20.06
C HIS A 414 22.28 -15.96 -19.30
N VAL A 415 21.86 -17.18 -18.96
CA VAL A 415 20.71 -17.41 -18.08
C VAL A 415 21.14 -17.24 -16.63
N PRO A 416 20.38 -16.54 -15.79
CA PRO A 416 20.69 -16.40 -14.37
C PRO A 416 20.85 -17.76 -13.69
N LYS A 417 21.93 -17.91 -12.91
CA LYS A 417 22.26 -19.15 -12.19
C LYS A 417 21.23 -19.57 -11.14
N TYR A 418 20.35 -18.65 -10.75
CA TYR A 418 19.26 -18.84 -9.80
C TYR A 418 18.16 -17.81 -10.00
N PHE A 419 17.03 -18.08 -9.41
CA PHE A 419 15.96 -17.12 -9.17
C PHE A 419 15.52 -17.16 -7.70
N ILE A 420 14.78 -16.18 -7.26
CA ILE A 420 14.19 -16.14 -5.93
C ILE A 420 12.71 -16.49 -6.05
N ALA A 421 12.26 -17.47 -5.26
CA ALA A 421 10.87 -17.91 -5.20
C ALA A 421 10.27 -17.52 -3.84
N PHE A 422 9.16 -16.80 -3.84
CA PHE A 422 8.47 -16.45 -2.58
C PHE A 422 7.72 -17.63 -1.98
N GLN A 423 7.25 -18.56 -2.81
CA GLN A 423 6.42 -19.70 -2.40
C GLN A 423 6.76 -20.91 -3.26
N VAL A 424 7.86 -21.57 -2.94
CA VAL A 424 8.36 -22.75 -3.68
C VAL A 424 7.30 -23.84 -3.84
N GLY A 425 6.60 -24.17 -2.77
CA GLY A 425 5.55 -25.20 -2.80
C GLY A 425 4.36 -24.80 -3.69
N TYR A 426 3.96 -23.52 -3.70
CA TYR A 426 2.97 -23.01 -4.65
C TYR A 426 3.41 -23.23 -6.09
N LEU A 427 4.63 -22.77 -6.43
CA LEU A 427 5.16 -22.93 -7.79
C LEU A 427 5.17 -24.39 -8.22
N LYS A 428 5.60 -25.30 -7.33
CA LYS A 428 5.60 -26.74 -7.61
C LYS A 428 4.21 -27.27 -7.91
N SER A 429 3.25 -26.96 -7.06
CA SER A 429 1.89 -27.50 -7.18
C SER A 429 1.15 -26.92 -8.39
N VAL A 430 1.30 -25.62 -8.66
CA VAL A 430 0.65 -24.97 -9.80
C VAL A 430 1.28 -25.40 -11.13
N MET A 431 2.62 -25.54 -11.21
CA MET A 431 3.27 -26.01 -12.44
C MET A 431 2.93 -27.45 -12.77
N ALA A 432 2.89 -28.36 -11.78
CA ALA A 432 2.45 -29.72 -11.97
C ALA A 432 1.03 -29.81 -12.53
N ARG A 433 0.15 -28.88 -12.15
CA ARG A 433 -1.19 -28.77 -12.71
C ARG A 433 -1.19 -28.17 -14.13
N LEU A 434 -0.49 -27.05 -14.31
CA LEU A 434 -0.42 -26.38 -15.61
C LEU A 434 0.13 -27.29 -16.71
N LYS A 435 1.17 -28.06 -16.44
CA LYS A 435 1.71 -29.03 -17.42
C LYS A 435 0.67 -30.01 -17.96
N LYS A 436 -0.38 -30.28 -17.19
CA LYS A 436 -1.47 -31.22 -17.60
C LYS A 436 -2.67 -30.50 -18.21
N GLU A 437 -2.98 -29.30 -17.77
CA GLU A 437 -4.29 -28.67 -17.99
C GLU A 437 -4.23 -27.30 -18.68
N TRP A 438 -3.05 -26.69 -18.90
CA TRP A 438 -2.95 -25.31 -19.35
C TRP A 438 -3.69 -24.98 -20.64
N ALA A 439 -3.82 -25.97 -21.53
CA ALA A 439 -4.53 -25.87 -22.81
C ALA A 439 -6.00 -26.31 -22.73
N SER A 440 -6.50 -26.72 -21.55
CA SER A 440 -7.92 -27.08 -21.36
C SER A 440 -8.83 -25.85 -21.51
N ASP A 441 -10.10 -26.08 -21.84
CA ASP A 441 -11.09 -25.00 -21.99
C ASP A 441 -11.22 -24.14 -20.74
N LYS A 442 -11.09 -24.76 -19.55
CA LYS A 442 -11.10 -24.06 -18.27
C LYS A 442 -9.97 -23.04 -18.16
N TRP A 443 -8.74 -23.47 -18.43
CA TRP A 443 -7.58 -22.56 -18.41
C TRP A 443 -7.60 -21.59 -19.59
N LYS A 444 -8.10 -21.98 -20.76
CA LYS A 444 -8.35 -21.09 -21.88
C LYS A 444 -9.26 -19.93 -21.48
N SER A 445 -10.37 -20.19 -20.79
CA SER A 445 -11.27 -19.17 -20.25
C SER A 445 -10.49 -18.15 -19.38
N TYR A 446 -9.61 -18.64 -18.51
CA TYR A 446 -8.79 -17.79 -17.65
C TYR A 446 -7.78 -16.94 -18.43
N TRP A 447 -7.06 -17.54 -19.40
CA TRP A 447 -6.07 -16.83 -20.21
C TRP A 447 -6.72 -15.71 -21.04
N TYR A 448 -7.86 -16.01 -21.64
CA TYR A 448 -8.63 -15.02 -22.39
C TYR A 448 -9.09 -13.87 -21.49
N PHE A 449 -9.61 -14.19 -20.31
CA PHE A 449 -10.08 -13.17 -19.38
C PHE A 449 -8.96 -12.24 -18.91
N ILE A 450 -7.84 -12.76 -18.42
CA ILE A 450 -6.77 -11.92 -17.88
C ILE A 450 -6.15 -10.99 -18.93
N TYR A 451 -6.20 -11.37 -20.20
CA TYR A 451 -5.76 -10.53 -21.31
C TYR A 451 -6.84 -9.50 -21.70
N MET A 452 -8.06 -9.96 -21.97
CA MET A 452 -9.14 -9.14 -22.50
C MET A 452 -9.65 -8.09 -21.51
N ARG A 453 -9.65 -8.42 -20.21
CA ARG A 453 -10.04 -7.43 -19.16
C ARG A 453 -9.15 -6.19 -19.15
N GLN A 454 -7.92 -6.31 -19.62
CA GLN A 454 -7.01 -5.17 -19.75
C GLN A 454 -7.31 -4.37 -21.01
N LEU A 455 -7.57 -5.05 -22.12
CA LEU A 455 -7.87 -4.41 -23.39
C LEU A 455 -9.10 -3.51 -23.36
N ILE A 456 -10.16 -3.90 -22.66
CA ILE A 456 -11.40 -3.11 -22.59
C ILE A 456 -11.19 -1.71 -22.00
N CYS A 457 -10.14 -1.49 -21.21
CA CYS A 457 -9.76 -0.17 -20.71
C CYS A 457 -9.36 0.80 -21.81
N PHE A 458 -8.90 0.30 -22.95
CA PHE A 458 -8.38 1.07 -24.08
C PHE A 458 -9.37 1.18 -25.23
N HIS A 459 -10.59 0.71 -25.04
CA HIS A 459 -11.70 0.89 -25.98
C HIS A 459 -12.60 2.01 -25.48
N ASP A 460 -12.96 2.95 -26.33
CA ASP A 460 -13.70 4.18 -25.99
C ASP A 460 -15.02 3.91 -25.24
N LYS A 461 -15.79 2.89 -25.66
CA LYS A 461 -17.10 2.52 -25.10
C LYS A 461 -17.05 1.43 -24.05
N TRP A 462 -16.05 0.51 -24.10
CA TRP A 462 -16.01 -0.64 -23.20
C TRP A 462 -15.32 -0.32 -21.88
N ARG A 463 -14.55 0.77 -21.84
CA ARG A 463 -13.86 1.25 -20.66
C ARG A 463 -14.77 1.39 -19.44
N GLU A 464 -16.02 1.79 -19.65
CA GLU A 464 -16.99 1.95 -18.56
C GLU A 464 -17.25 0.62 -17.82
N ILE A 465 -17.28 -0.51 -18.51
CA ILE A 465 -17.43 -1.84 -17.91
C ILE A 465 -16.30 -2.11 -16.90
N TYR A 466 -15.08 -1.77 -17.28
CA TYR A 466 -13.92 -1.89 -16.39
C TYR A 466 -14.04 -0.96 -15.18
N LEU A 467 -14.40 0.28 -15.40
CA LEU A 467 -14.49 1.31 -14.36
C LEU A 467 -15.66 1.04 -13.39
N ASP A 468 -16.82 0.61 -13.90
CA ASP A 468 -17.96 0.24 -13.07
C ASP A 468 -17.64 -0.91 -12.14
N PHE A 469 -16.94 -1.91 -12.61
CA PHE A 469 -16.51 -3.01 -11.76
C PHE A 469 -15.41 -2.58 -10.79
N ASN A 470 -14.28 -2.10 -11.28
CA ASN A 470 -13.10 -1.86 -10.46
C ASN A 470 -13.21 -0.61 -9.58
N GLU A 471 -13.68 0.53 -10.10
CA GLU A 471 -13.74 1.77 -9.33
C GLU A 471 -15.02 1.87 -8.50
N THR A 472 -16.19 1.57 -9.09
CA THR A 472 -17.46 1.72 -8.37
C THR A 472 -17.75 0.56 -7.46
N LEU A 473 -17.64 -0.67 -7.94
CA LEU A 473 -18.03 -1.84 -7.16
C LEU A 473 -16.91 -2.26 -6.18
N ILE A 474 -15.69 -2.44 -6.66
CA ILE A 474 -14.57 -2.91 -5.85
C ILE A 474 -14.06 -1.78 -4.93
N HIS A 475 -13.81 -0.58 -5.44
CA HIS A 475 -13.26 0.52 -4.65
C HIS A 475 -14.30 1.44 -4.01
N GLY A 476 -15.59 1.22 -4.27
CA GLY A 476 -16.69 1.96 -3.64
C GLY A 476 -16.81 3.41 -4.07
N LYS A 477 -16.24 3.81 -5.20
CA LYS A 477 -16.23 5.18 -5.68
C LYS A 477 -17.57 5.56 -6.33
N ASP A 478 -17.95 6.81 -6.16
CA ASP A 478 -19.17 7.37 -6.78
C ASP A 478 -18.94 7.85 -8.22
N THR A 479 -17.68 8.08 -8.61
CA THR A 479 -17.29 8.59 -9.92
C THR A 479 -15.96 7.99 -10.36
N HIS A 480 -15.78 7.87 -11.66
CA HIS A 480 -14.62 7.26 -12.29
C HIS A 480 -13.43 8.24 -12.38
N PHE A 481 -12.23 7.67 -12.59
CA PHE A 481 -11.03 8.44 -12.88
C PHE A 481 -11.22 9.28 -14.16
N PRO A 482 -10.95 10.60 -14.13
CA PRO A 482 -11.21 11.51 -15.25
C PRO A 482 -10.49 11.11 -16.53
N ARG A 483 -11.22 11.16 -17.64
CA ARG A 483 -10.70 10.77 -18.96
C ARG A 483 -9.53 11.63 -19.40
N GLU A 484 -9.55 12.91 -19.04
CA GLU A 484 -8.48 13.85 -19.37
C GLU A 484 -7.12 13.49 -18.75
N TYR A 485 -7.09 12.75 -17.63
CA TYR A 485 -5.85 12.29 -17.00
C TYR A 485 -5.34 10.95 -17.52
N PHE A 486 -6.14 10.26 -18.33
CA PHE A 486 -5.75 8.94 -18.84
C PHE A 486 -4.45 8.96 -19.67
N PRO A 487 -4.14 9.98 -20.48
CA PRO A 487 -2.84 10.08 -21.16
C PRO A 487 -1.63 10.13 -20.22
N ILE A 488 -1.79 10.66 -18.99
CA ILE A 488 -0.68 10.68 -18.01
C ILE A 488 -0.23 9.27 -17.67
N ILE A 489 -1.15 8.31 -17.58
CA ILE A 489 -0.85 6.91 -17.27
C ILE A 489 0.03 6.30 -18.35
N GLY A 490 -0.36 6.47 -19.62
CA GLY A 490 0.44 6.00 -20.75
C GLY A 490 1.83 6.62 -20.80
N LEU A 491 1.92 7.93 -20.56
CA LEU A 491 3.18 8.65 -20.56
C LEU A 491 4.08 8.28 -19.39
N ALA A 492 3.52 8.10 -18.19
CA ALA A 492 4.26 7.65 -17.00
C ALA A 492 4.92 6.27 -17.24
N TYR A 493 4.26 5.40 -17.99
CA TYR A 493 4.81 4.10 -18.34
C TYR A 493 5.82 4.17 -19.50
N THR A 494 5.53 4.92 -20.55
CA THR A 494 6.37 4.94 -21.76
C THR A 494 7.57 5.88 -21.65
N PHE A 495 7.46 6.99 -20.90
CA PHE A 495 8.48 8.02 -20.72
C PHE A 495 8.74 8.33 -19.23
N PRO A 496 9.02 7.31 -18.37
CA PRO A 496 9.11 7.50 -16.93
C PRO A 496 10.20 8.51 -16.54
N LYS A 497 11.35 8.46 -17.23
CA LYS A 497 12.48 9.37 -16.99
C LYS A 497 12.12 10.80 -17.36
N THR A 498 11.72 11.03 -18.63
CA THR A 498 11.37 12.37 -19.11
C THR A 498 10.26 12.99 -18.26
N MET A 499 9.22 12.23 -17.90
CA MET A 499 8.13 12.70 -17.07
C MET A 499 8.60 13.14 -15.68
N THR A 500 9.47 12.35 -15.05
CA THR A 500 9.99 12.63 -13.72
C THR A 500 10.98 13.79 -13.70
N GLU A 501 11.94 13.81 -14.64
CA GLU A 501 12.95 14.87 -14.73
C GLU A 501 12.33 16.21 -15.08
N GLU A 502 11.45 16.23 -16.09
CA GLU A 502 10.80 17.48 -16.53
C GLU A 502 9.88 18.04 -15.44
N PHE A 503 9.14 17.18 -14.73
CA PHE A 503 8.34 17.61 -13.59
C PHE A 503 9.21 18.19 -12.48
N THR A 504 10.29 17.52 -12.12
CA THR A 504 11.23 18.01 -11.10
C THR A 504 11.85 19.35 -11.53
N ARG A 505 12.27 19.47 -12.78
CA ARG A 505 12.85 20.72 -13.31
C ARG A 505 11.89 21.90 -13.21
N GLN A 506 10.57 21.69 -13.41
CA GLN A 506 9.58 22.77 -13.42
C GLN A 506 9.02 23.09 -12.01
N PHE A 507 8.90 22.08 -11.12
CA PHE A 507 8.12 22.20 -9.88
C PHE A 507 8.94 22.00 -8.60
N LYS A 508 10.21 21.60 -8.68
CA LYS A 508 11.06 21.49 -7.51
C LYS A 508 11.32 22.86 -6.90
N ASN A 509 11.14 22.97 -5.59
CA ASN A 509 11.50 24.14 -4.80
C ASN A 509 12.64 23.77 -3.85
N GLU A 510 13.84 24.33 -4.07
CA GLU A 510 15.05 23.98 -3.30
C GLU A 510 14.95 24.44 -1.83
N GLU A 511 14.26 25.53 -1.55
CA GLU A 511 14.04 26.00 -0.19
C GLU A 511 13.18 25.02 0.59
N MET A 512 12.10 24.50 -0.03
CA MET A 512 11.28 23.44 0.56
C MET A 512 12.06 22.13 0.74
N VAL A 513 12.91 21.75 -0.23
CA VAL A 513 13.77 20.57 -0.11
C VAL A 513 14.72 20.69 1.07
N THR A 514 15.34 21.85 1.25
CA THR A 514 16.24 22.12 2.38
C THR A 514 15.49 21.98 3.71
N LYS A 515 14.35 22.64 3.84
CA LYS A 515 13.51 22.58 5.04
C LYS A 515 13.08 21.12 5.35
N VAL A 516 12.62 20.38 4.36
CA VAL A 516 12.21 18.98 4.52
C VAL A 516 13.38 18.11 4.98
N ARG A 517 14.57 18.34 4.44
CA ARG A 517 15.80 17.62 4.82
C ARG A 517 16.22 17.90 6.27
N GLU A 518 16.16 19.15 6.70
CA GLU A 518 16.45 19.57 8.08
C GLU A 518 15.51 18.89 9.09
N ILE A 519 14.21 18.91 8.81
CA ILE A 519 13.22 18.23 9.66
C ILE A 519 13.48 16.72 9.66
N GLY A 520 13.74 16.11 8.51
CA GLY A 520 14.05 14.68 8.40
C GLY A 520 15.28 14.29 9.21
N ASN A 521 16.36 15.07 9.14
CA ASN A 521 17.56 14.85 9.94
C ASN A 521 17.28 14.94 11.45
N THR A 522 16.52 15.94 11.88
CA THR A 522 16.14 16.11 13.29
C THR A 522 15.35 14.90 13.80
N ILE A 523 14.37 14.42 13.03
CA ILE A 523 13.60 13.22 13.38
C ILE A 523 14.48 11.98 13.44
N LEU A 524 15.42 11.81 12.50
CA LEU A 524 16.35 10.69 12.48
C LEU A 524 17.25 10.69 13.73
N GLU A 525 17.75 11.84 14.14
CA GLU A 525 18.55 11.96 15.37
C GLU A 525 17.72 11.66 16.64
N CYS A 526 16.48 12.15 16.72
CA CYS A 526 15.56 11.78 17.81
C CYS A 526 15.31 10.26 17.85
N TYR A 527 15.15 9.64 16.67
CA TYR A 527 14.96 8.19 16.58
C TYR A 527 16.20 7.40 17.07
N LYS A 528 17.41 7.83 16.69
CA LYS A 528 18.67 7.24 17.17
C LYS A 528 18.80 7.32 18.69
N ASP A 529 18.52 8.49 19.27
CA ASP A 529 18.54 8.69 20.72
C ASP A 529 17.54 7.78 21.44
N ARG A 530 16.34 7.64 20.87
CA ARG A 530 15.32 6.76 21.39
C ARG A 530 15.75 5.30 21.42
N ILE A 531 16.41 4.82 20.35
CA ILE A 531 17.00 3.48 20.30
C ILE A 531 18.14 3.33 21.32
N GLN A 532 18.99 4.32 21.48
CA GLN A 532 20.08 4.30 22.48
C GLN A 532 19.55 4.18 23.91
N LYS A 533 18.50 4.96 24.24
CA LYS A 533 17.87 4.99 25.56
C LYS A 533 16.91 3.82 25.80
N ASN A 534 16.59 3.03 24.78
CA ASN A 534 15.68 1.90 24.88
C ASN A 534 16.15 0.91 25.96
N THR A 535 15.22 0.46 26.85
CA THR A 535 15.58 -0.37 28.01
C THR A 535 15.41 -1.86 27.80
N TRP A 536 14.61 -2.28 26.79
CA TRP A 536 14.32 -3.69 26.57
C TRP A 536 15.19 -4.34 25.48
N MET A 537 15.80 -3.55 24.60
CA MET A 537 16.71 -4.06 23.57
C MET A 537 18.08 -4.32 24.14
N SER A 538 18.67 -5.47 23.80
CA SER A 538 20.07 -5.79 24.10
C SER A 538 21.04 -4.85 23.38
N ALA A 539 22.26 -4.74 23.89
CA ALA A 539 23.33 -3.96 23.24
C ALA A 539 23.61 -4.45 21.80
N TYR A 540 23.52 -5.76 21.56
CA TYR A 540 23.68 -6.36 20.24
C TYR A 540 22.63 -5.84 19.24
N THR A 541 21.35 -5.92 19.57
CA THR A 541 20.26 -5.46 18.70
C THR A 541 20.28 -3.95 18.52
N LYS A 542 20.59 -3.17 19.58
CA LYS A 542 20.78 -1.71 19.48
C LYS A 542 21.85 -1.33 18.48
N LYS A 543 23.02 -2.02 18.53
CA LYS A 543 24.13 -1.78 17.59
C LYS A 543 23.70 -1.98 16.15
N GLY A 544 22.94 -3.05 15.87
CA GLY A 544 22.37 -3.31 14.53
C GLY A 544 21.37 -2.24 14.09
N ALA A 545 20.45 -1.84 14.97
CA ALA A 545 19.45 -0.81 14.70
C ALA A 545 20.10 0.55 14.41
N LEU A 546 21.06 0.98 15.24
CA LEU A 546 21.80 2.21 15.04
C LEU A 546 22.64 2.19 13.75
N LYS A 547 23.24 1.04 13.40
CA LYS A 547 23.94 0.91 12.14
C LYS A 547 22.99 1.10 10.95
N LYS A 548 21.78 0.54 11.02
CA LYS A 548 20.76 0.70 9.97
C LYS A 548 20.30 2.14 9.87
N LEU A 549 20.03 2.83 10.98
CA LEU A 549 19.65 4.24 10.99
C LEU A 549 20.79 5.17 10.51
N ASN A 550 22.05 4.87 10.82
CA ASN A 550 23.21 5.66 10.38
C ASN A 550 23.50 5.54 8.88
N THR A 551 23.08 4.46 8.25
CA THR A 551 23.24 4.23 6.80
C THR A 551 21.97 4.49 6.01
N LEU A 552 20.92 5.00 6.66
CA LEU A 552 19.66 5.34 5.99
C LEU A 552 19.88 6.55 5.06
N VAL A 553 19.43 6.42 3.82
CA VAL A 553 19.54 7.46 2.80
C VAL A 553 18.19 8.13 2.60
N MET A 554 18.17 9.46 2.51
CA MET A 554 16.97 10.25 2.24
C MET A 554 17.05 10.88 0.85
N HIS A 555 16.22 10.41 -0.07
CA HIS A 555 16.03 10.96 -1.42
C HIS A 555 14.88 11.96 -1.39
N ILE A 556 15.17 13.24 -1.43
CA ILE A 556 14.18 14.32 -1.30
C ILE A 556 14.14 15.17 -2.56
N GLY A 557 13.03 15.11 -3.30
CA GLY A 557 12.84 15.84 -4.55
C GLY A 557 13.85 15.48 -5.64
N GLU A 558 14.44 14.29 -5.57
CA GLU A 558 15.45 13.86 -6.53
C GLU A 558 14.81 13.25 -7.78
N ALA A 559 15.40 13.56 -8.93
CA ALA A 559 15.03 13.01 -10.24
C ALA A 559 16.19 12.26 -10.91
N ASN A 560 17.27 12.00 -10.17
CA ASN A 560 18.45 11.35 -10.75
C ASN A 560 18.17 9.86 -11.00
N LEU A 561 17.92 9.52 -12.27
CA LEU A 561 17.56 8.20 -12.75
C LEU A 561 18.62 7.69 -13.72
N SER A 562 19.00 6.43 -13.58
CA SER A 562 19.84 5.75 -14.57
C SER A 562 19.03 5.14 -15.72
N ALA A 563 17.71 4.97 -15.55
CA ALA A 563 16.82 4.47 -16.60
C ALA A 563 16.78 5.40 -17.82
N HIS A 564 16.64 4.83 -18.98
CA HIS A 564 16.50 5.54 -20.24
C HIS A 564 15.09 5.40 -20.80
N ASP A 565 14.51 6.50 -21.23
CA ASP A 565 13.35 6.44 -22.09
C ASP A 565 13.78 5.88 -23.46
N PRO A 566 13.01 4.98 -24.06
CA PRO A 566 13.36 4.42 -25.36
C PRO A 566 13.16 5.50 -26.44
N THR A 567 14.25 6.03 -26.94
CA THR A 567 14.22 7.00 -28.04
C THR A 567 14.02 6.33 -29.40
N THR A 568 14.17 5.01 -29.48
CA THR A 568 14.12 4.21 -30.72
C THR A 568 12.75 3.62 -31.03
N LEU A 569 11.82 3.64 -30.06
CA LEU A 569 10.46 3.12 -30.29
C LEU A 569 9.63 4.14 -31.08
N ASP A 570 8.97 3.64 -32.12
CA ASP A 570 7.99 4.41 -32.89
C ASP A 570 6.59 4.10 -32.38
N TYR A 571 5.98 5.08 -31.74
CA TYR A 571 4.67 4.97 -31.12
C TYR A 571 3.57 5.41 -32.10
N ASP A 572 2.50 4.61 -32.17
CA ASP A 572 1.32 4.88 -33.00
C ASP A 572 0.35 5.81 -32.24
N PRO A 573 0.00 6.98 -32.83
CA PRO A 573 -0.95 7.90 -32.19
C PRO A 573 -2.38 7.36 -32.10
N LYS A 574 -2.68 6.16 -32.65
CA LYS A 574 -4.00 5.56 -32.68
C LYS A 574 -4.12 4.27 -31.85
N ASP A 575 -3.00 3.72 -31.38
CA ASP A 575 -2.96 2.41 -30.72
C ASP A 575 -2.33 2.49 -29.32
N ALA A 576 -3.14 2.82 -28.30
CA ALA A 576 -2.66 2.93 -26.93
C ALA A 576 -2.15 1.59 -26.38
N TRP A 577 -2.87 0.49 -26.60
CA TRP A 577 -2.45 -0.84 -26.14
C TRP A 577 -1.18 -1.30 -26.82
N GLY A 578 -1.10 -1.18 -28.16
CA GLY A 578 0.10 -1.54 -28.91
C GLY A 578 1.33 -0.78 -28.47
N ASN A 579 1.19 0.50 -28.10
CA ASN A 579 2.26 1.31 -27.54
C ASN A 579 2.76 0.78 -26.19
N LEU A 580 1.84 0.36 -25.30
CA LEU A 580 2.21 -0.28 -24.05
C LEU A 580 2.91 -1.62 -24.27
N MET A 581 2.41 -2.43 -25.19
CA MET A 581 3.01 -3.72 -25.54
C MET A 581 4.44 -3.56 -26.09
N LYS A 582 4.67 -2.63 -27.01
CA LYS A 582 6.00 -2.31 -27.52
C LYS A 582 6.95 -1.93 -26.39
N ARG A 583 6.50 -1.06 -25.48
CA ARG A 583 7.30 -0.63 -24.34
C ARG A 583 7.58 -1.78 -23.38
N SER A 584 6.57 -2.59 -23.04
CA SER A 584 6.69 -3.74 -22.16
C SER A 584 7.70 -4.75 -22.68
N LEU A 585 7.58 -5.13 -23.94
CA LEU A 585 8.53 -6.04 -24.59
C LEU A 585 9.97 -5.48 -24.57
N GLN A 586 10.14 -4.22 -25.00
CA GLN A 586 11.45 -3.58 -25.02
C GLN A 586 12.05 -3.53 -23.61
N ARG A 587 11.25 -3.22 -22.58
CA ARG A 587 11.69 -3.18 -21.19
C ARG A 587 12.10 -4.57 -20.71
N THR A 588 11.29 -5.60 -20.94
CA THR A 588 11.60 -6.97 -20.54
C THR A 588 12.91 -7.47 -21.17
N LEU A 589 13.08 -7.24 -22.48
CA LEU A 589 14.30 -7.63 -23.20
C LEU A 589 15.52 -6.83 -22.69
N TYR A 590 15.35 -5.53 -22.39
CA TYR A 590 16.42 -4.71 -21.82
C TYR A 590 16.83 -5.23 -20.44
N ILE A 591 15.87 -5.53 -19.57
CA ILE A 591 16.13 -6.09 -18.24
C ILE A 591 16.83 -7.45 -18.36
N ALA A 592 16.30 -8.37 -19.16
CA ALA A 592 16.86 -9.69 -19.34
C ALA A 592 18.32 -9.64 -19.84
N LYS A 593 18.63 -8.72 -20.76
CA LYS A 593 19.98 -8.52 -21.28
C LYS A 593 20.94 -7.92 -20.23
N HIS A 594 20.52 -6.89 -19.49
CA HIS A 594 21.41 -6.12 -18.63
C HIS A 594 21.50 -6.67 -17.20
N HIS A 595 20.49 -7.42 -16.75
CA HIS A 595 20.52 -8.09 -15.46
C HIS A 595 21.67 -9.10 -15.35
N THR A 596 22.02 -9.77 -16.45
CA THR A 596 23.11 -10.76 -16.49
C THR A 596 24.49 -10.14 -16.72
N ASN A 597 24.56 -8.86 -17.09
CA ASN A 597 25.81 -8.15 -17.29
C ASN A 597 26.33 -7.60 -15.96
N PRO A 598 27.56 -7.95 -15.50
CA PRO A 598 28.16 -7.40 -14.29
C PRO A 598 28.29 -5.88 -14.29
N GLU A 599 28.35 -5.24 -15.46
CA GLU A 599 28.38 -3.79 -15.62
C GLU A 599 26.99 -3.16 -15.73
N GLY A 600 25.93 -3.97 -15.90
CA GLY A 600 24.56 -3.50 -16.00
C GLY A 600 24.03 -3.03 -14.64
N LYS A 601 24.07 -1.73 -14.38
CA LYS A 601 23.60 -1.08 -13.15
C LYS A 601 22.12 -0.79 -13.24
N LEU A 602 21.27 -1.82 -13.14
CA LEU A 602 19.85 -1.60 -12.86
C LEU A 602 19.69 -1.28 -11.38
N SER A 603 19.15 -0.13 -11.05
CA SER A 603 18.76 0.23 -9.69
C SER A 603 17.30 -0.11 -9.43
N GLN A 604 16.93 -0.33 -8.16
CA GLN A 604 15.52 -0.50 -7.77
C GLN A 604 14.68 0.70 -8.22
N LYS A 605 15.21 1.92 -8.10
CA LYS A 605 14.54 3.15 -8.51
C LYS A 605 14.19 3.16 -9.99
N ASP A 606 15.09 2.67 -10.84
CA ASP A 606 14.84 2.56 -12.27
C ASP A 606 13.75 1.55 -12.60
N LEU A 607 13.71 0.44 -11.87
CA LEU A 607 12.70 -0.60 -12.04
C LEU A 607 11.33 -0.14 -11.54
N ASP A 608 11.28 0.55 -10.41
CA ASP A 608 10.01 0.98 -9.81
C ASP A 608 9.33 2.11 -10.60
N LEU A 609 10.11 2.94 -11.29
CA LEU A 609 9.55 3.90 -12.24
C LEU A 609 8.84 3.24 -13.41
N MET A 610 9.20 1.99 -13.69
CA MET A 610 8.60 1.20 -14.74
C MET A 610 7.44 0.34 -14.24
N ASN A 611 7.20 0.26 -12.93
CA ASN A 611 6.08 -0.47 -12.39
C ASN A 611 4.76 0.15 -12.83
N TRP A 612 3.91 -0.70 -13.39
CA TRP A 612 2.62 -0.33 -13.90
C TRP A 612 1.51 -0.75 -12.94
N GLY A 613 0.80 0.24 -12.42
CA GLY A 613 -0.52 0.01 -11.86
C GLY A 613 -1.56 0.51 -12.85
N ILE A 614 -2.44 -0.36 -13.35
CA ILE A 614 -3.52 0.08 -14.23
C ILE A 614 -4.29 1.21 -13.55
N MET A 615 -4.46 2.32 -14.23
CA MET A 615 -5.20 3.50 -13.81
C MET A 615 -4.51 4.43 -12.79
N LYS A 616 -3.25 4.18 -12.37
CA LYS A 616 -2.51 5.14 -11.54
C LYS A 616 -1.01 5.07 -11.79
N PRO A 617 -0.34 6.19 -12.06
CA PRO A 617 1.11 6.25 -11.91
C PRO A 617 1.43 5.94 -10.45
N VAL A 618 2.35 5.02 -10.23
CA VAL A 618 2.80 4.62 -8.89
C VAL A 618 4.32 4.64 -8.83
N GLY A 619 4.87 4.51 -7.63
CA GLY A 619 6.30 4.40 -7.45
C GLY A 619 7.00 5.76 -7.40
N TYR A 620 8.18 5.81 -7.98
CA TYR A 620 9.15 6.90 -7.79
C TYR A 620 8.94 8.12 -8.71
N HIS A 621 7.82 8.22 -9.41
CA HIS A 621 7.53 9.41 -10.21
C HIS A 621 7.47 10.66 -9.34
N SER A 622 8.18 11.70 -9.73
CA SER A 622 8.27 12.95 -8.97
C SER A 622 6.95 13.69 -8.80
N PHE A 623 5.97 13.43 -9.67
CA PHE A 623 4.61 13.98 -9.60
C PHE A 623 3.61 13.15 -8.78
N VAL A 624 4.05 12.06 -8.16
CA VAL A 624 3.20 11.26 -7.24
C VAL A 624 3.35 11.80 -5.83
N THR A 625 2.21 12.17 -5.21
CA THR A 625 2.16 12.66 -3.84
C THR A 625 2.21 11.49 -2.88
N ASN A 626 3.40 11.14 -2.42
CA ASN A 626 3.62 10.05 -1.47
C ASN A 626 4.95 10.25 -0.72
N ALA A 627 5.19 9.42 0.30
CA ALA A 627 6.48 9.16 0.91
C ALA A 627 6.56 7.66 1.17
N TYR A 628 7.74 7.05 1.13
CA TYR A 628 7.87 5.61 1.38
C TYR A 628 9.32 5.22 1.72
N TYR A 629 9.43 4.19 2.57
CA TYR A 629 10.68 3.53 2.90
C TYR A 629 10.87 2.24 2.08
N THR A 630 12.09 2.03 1.56
CA THR A 630 12.46 0.82 0.81
C THR A 630 13.50 0.03 1.59
N PRO A 631 13.18 -1.18 2.10
CA PRO A 631 14.08 -1.94 2.97
C PRO A 631 15.32 -2.49 2.24
N THR A 632 15.22 -2.81 0.96
CA THR A 632 16.31 -3.37 0.14
C THR A 632 17.40 -2.37 -0.20
N THR A 633 17.09 -1.08 -0.19
CA THR A 633 18.07 0.01 -0.38
C THR A 633 18.31 0.80 0.90
N ASN A 634 17.60 0.47 1.98
CA ASN A 634 17.61 1.22 3.24
C ASN A 634 17.43 2.73 3.02
N SER A 635 16.42 3.10 2.24
CA SER A 635 16.22 4.48 1.78
C SER A 635 14.79 4.96 1.98
N ILE A 636 14.63 6.26 2.25
CA ILE A 636 13.36 6.98 2.23
C ILE A 636 13.30 7.83 0.97
N TYR A 637 12.14 7.87 0.33
CA TYR A 637 11.89 8.67 -0.87
C TYR A 637 10.75 9.66 -0.60
N ILE A 638 11.04 10.94 -0.84
CA ILE A 638 10.08 12.05 -0.78
C ILE A 638 10.03 12.70 -2.16
N PRO A 639 9.05 12.37 -3.01
CA PRO A 639 8.93 12.94 -4.36
C PRO A 639 8.71 14.46 -4.37
N THR A 640 9.01 15.11 -5.50
CA THR A 640 8.82 16.56 -5.67
C THR A 640 7.39 17.02 -5.36
N ALA A 641 6.38 16.23 -5.75
CA ALA A 641 4.97 16.53 -5.49
C ALA A 641 4.60 16.59 -4.00
N TYR A 642 5.36 15.92 -3.12
CA TYR A 642 5.16 16.01 -1.67
C TYR A 642 5.44 17.43 -1.15
N MET A 643 6.36 18.16 -1.81
CA MET A 643 6.73 19.54 -1.44
C MET A 643 5.70 20.56 -1.93
N HIS A 644 4.46 20.34 -1.51
CA HIS A 644 3.33 21.20 -1.77
C HIS A 644 3.00 22.03 -0.52
N SER A 645 2.45 23.23 -0.71
CA SER A 645 2.09 24.15 0.39
C SER A 645 1.08 23.59 1.41
N MET A 646 0.40 22.50 1.11
CA MET A 646 -0.43 21.77 2.08
C MET A 646 0.39 20.91 3.06
N ASN A 647 1.57 20.49 2.67
CA ASN A 647 2.47 19.67 3.50
C ASN A 647 3.59 20.52 4.10
N VAL A 648 4.19 21.41 3.31
CA VAL A 648 5.36 22.21 3.69
C VAL A 648 4.98 23.69 3.67
N GLN A 649 4.96 24.34 4.83
CA GLN A 649 4.64 25.78 4.95
C GLN A 649 5.72 26.50 5.74
N PHE A 650 6.11 27.67 5.27
CA PHE A 650 6.99 28.58 6.01
C PHE A 650 6.16 29.46 6.95
N GLY A 651 6.70 29.74 8.15
CA GLY A 651 6.09 30.65 9.11
C GLY A 651 4.88 30.11 9.89
N ARG A 652 4.61 28.79 9.84
CA ARG A 652 3.50 28.14 10.60
C ARG A 652 3.91 27.66 11.98
N GLY A 653 5.20 27.71 12.30
CA GLY A 653 5.76 27.22 13.55
C GLY A 653 6.21 25.76 13.48
N TYR A 654 7.10 25.40 14.40
CA TYR A 654 7.74 24.09 14.45
C TYR A 654 6.74 22.95 14.71
N GLU A 655 5.67 23.22 15.48
CA GLU A 655 4.59 22.26 15.73
C GLU A 655 3.87 21.81 14.45
N TYR A 656 3.69 22.74 13.49
CA TYR A 656 3.13 22.40 12.19
C TYR A 656 4.09 21.56 11.38
N ASP A 657 5.36 21.90 11.36
CA ASP A 657 6.39 21.17 10.64
C ASP A 657 6.51 19.73 11.17
N LEU A 658 6.48 19.56 12.49
CA LEU A 658 6.48 18.24 13.12
C LEU A 658 5.19 17.46 12.84
N ALA A 659 4.04 18.11 12.86
CA ALA A 659 2.74 17.45 12.62
C ALA A 659 2.54 17.00 11.17
N SER A 660 3.27 17.57 10.22
CA SER A 660 3.22 17.25 8.80
C SER A 660 4.46 16.46 8.37
N VAL A 661 5.54 17.17 8.08
CA VAL A 661 6.79 16.58 7.56
C VAL A 661 7.47 15.69 8.60
N GLY A 662 7.54 16.15 9.86
CA GLY A 662 8.15 15.41 10.96
C GLY A 662 7.47 14.07 11.18
N PHE A 663 6.13 14.05 11.24
CA PHE A 663 5.35 12.81 11.36
C PHE A 663 5.59 11.87 10.18
N THR A 664 5.65 12.40 8.96
CA THR A 664 5.94 11.58 7.77
C THR A 664 7.31 10.91 7.91
N PHE A 665 8.37 11.63 8.27
CA PHE A 665 9.68 11.00 8.51
C PHE A 665 9.66 10.02 9.68
N GLY A 666 9.00 10.36 10.78
CA GLY A 666 8.85 9.46 11.93
C GLY A 666 8.17 8.15 11.55
N HIS A 667 7.15 8.21 10.71
CA HIS A 667 6.44 7.06 10.14
C HIS A 667 7.37 6.25 9.22
N GLU A 668 8.02 6.87 8.23
CA GLU A 668 8.86 6.16 7.25
C GLU A 668 10.13 5.56 7.88
N ILE A 669 10.77 6.27 8.82
CA ILE A 669 11.93 5.73 9.56
C ILE A 669 11.49 4.52 10.41
N SER A 670 10.28 4.54 10.96
CA SER A 670 9.75 3.43 11.74
C SER A 670 9.67 2.13 10.94
N HIS A 671 9.33 2.21 9.65
CA HIS A 671 9.32 1.04 8.77
C HIS A 671 10.67 0.31 8.73
N ALA A 672 11.79 1.01 8.90
CA ALA A 672 13.11 0.38 8.90
C ALA A 672 13.28 -0.70 9.99
N LEU A 673 12.60 -0.56 11.13
CA LEU A 673 12.75 -1.42 12.29
C LEU A 673 11.51 -2.27 12.62
N HIS A 674 10.39 -2.09 11.88
CA HIS A 674 9.14 -2.78 12.17
C HIS A 674 8.87 -3.99 11.27
N VAL A 675 8.17 -4.97 11.83
CA VAL A 675 7.59 -6.17 11.19
C VAL A 675 8.48 -6.72 10.06
N SER A 676 8.03 -6.59 8.83
CA SER A 676 8.67 -7.21 7.66
C SER A 676 10.01 -6.59 7.28
N SER A 677 10.24 -5.31 7.59
CA SER A 677 11.49 -4.63 7.22
C SER A 677 12.60 -4.82 8.25
N ARG A 678 12.29 -5.22 9.50
CA ARG A 678 13.31 -5.52 10.54
C ARG A 678 14.24 -6.67 10.17
N VAL A 679 13.80 -7.55 9.27
CA VAL A 679 14.62 -8.69 8.83
C VAL A 679 15.74 -8.30 7.86
N TYR A 680 15.66 -7.09 7.27
CA TYR A 680 16.75 -6.56 6.44
C TYR A 680 17.78 -5.85 7.28
N ASP A 681 19.05 -6.15 7.05
CA ASP A 681 20.17 -5.45 7.67
C ASP A 681 20.37 -4.05 7.02
N TYR A 682 21.40 -3.35 7.47
CA TYR A 682 21.77 -2.02 6.98
C TYR A 682 22.18 -1.97 5.49
N ARG A 683 22.42 -3.13 4.85
CA ARG A 683 22.75 -3.25 3.42
C ARG A 683 21.55 -3.62 2.56
N GLY A 684 20.38 -3.76 3.17
CA GLY A 684 19.17 -4.21 2.47
C GLY A 684 19.10 -5.72 2.22
N VAL A 685 19.86 -6.51 2.96
CA VAL A 685 19.92 -7.98 2.84
C VAL A 685 19.14 -8.62 3.97
N ILE A 686 18.41 -9.70 3.67
CA ILE A 686 17.75 -10.51 4.70
C ILE A 686 18.85 -11.18 5.54
N LYS A 687 18.91 -10.77 6.79
CA LYS A 687 19.81 -11.31 7.81
C LYS A 687 19.19 -11.15 9.18
N ASN A 688 19.23 -12.22 9.99
CA ASN A 688 18.80 -12.10 11.38
C ASN A 688 19.91 -11.38 12.18
N TRP A 689 19.64 -10.11 12.51
CA TRP A 689 20.52 -9.25 13.30
C TRP A 689 19.92 -8.88 14.67
N TRP A 690 18.79 -9.49 15.03
CA TRP A 690 18.14 -9.32 16.33
C TRP A 690 18.48 -10.48 17.27
N ALA A 691 18.70 -10.18 18.55
CA ALA A 691 18.82 -11.20 19.57
C ALA A 691 17.45 -11.89 19.81
N ARG A 692 17.44 -13.20 20.02
CA ARG A 692 16.20 -13.97 20.22
C ARG A 692 15.29 -13.43 21.35
N PRO A 693 15.82 -13.06 22.55
CA PRO A 693 15.00 -12.48 23.62
C PRO A 693 14.34 -11.15 23.20
N ASP A 694 15.04 -10.35 22.39
CA ASP A 694 14.52 -9.07 21.90
C ASP A 694 13.37 -9.27 20.91
N ILE A 695 13.49 -10.29 20.02
CA ILE A 695 12.39 -10.69 19.11
C ILE A 695 11.15 -11.06 19.92
N ALA A 696 11.28 -11.91 20.94
CA ALA A 696 10.15 -12.34 21.78
C ALA A 696 9.51 -11.16 22.54
N THR A 697 10.31 -10.19 22.96
CA THR A 697 9.80 -8.98 23.63
C THR A 697 9.09 -8.07 22.62
N TYR A 698 9.66 -7.88 21.44
CA TYR A 698 9.05 -7.14 20.35
C TYR A 698 7.69 -7.71 19.98
N GLU A 699 7.60 -9.03 19.75
CA GLU A 699 6.34 -9.70 19.37
C GLU A 699 5.23 -9.50 20.44
N ARG A 700 5.59 -9.56 21.73
CA ARG A 700 4.63 -9.26 22.80
C ARG A 700 4.14 -7.82 22.78
N LYS A 701 5.02 -6.85 22.50
CA LYS A 701 4.67 -5.43 22.42
C LYS A 701 3.74 -5.14 21.23
N ILE A 702 4.08 -5.63 20.04
CA ILE A 702 3.27 -5.39 18.86
C ILE A 702 1.92 -6.10 18.92
N ALA A 703 1.81 -7.27 19.61
CA ALA A 703 0.54 -7.94 19.83
C ALA A 703 -0.45 -7.10 20.64
N ARG A 704 0.03 -6.34 21.66
CA ARG A 704 -0.81 -5.41 22.43
C ARG A 704 -1.32 -4.26 21.56
N ILE A 705 -0.45 -3.69 20.74
CA ILE A 705 -0.84 -2.61 19.83
C ILE A 705 -1.87 -3.13 18.82
N ARG A 706 -1.62 -4.28 18.19
CA ARG A 706 -2.57 -4.92 17.27
C ARG A 706 -3.93 -5.09 17.90
N LYS A 707 -3.99 -5.68 19.11
CA LYS A 707 -5.24 -5.89 19.86
C LYS A 707 -5.98 -4.58 20.14
N GLN A 708 -5.27 -3.49 20.44
CA GLN A 708 -5.89 -2.18 20.65
C GLN A 708 -6.55 -1.65 19.38
N TYR A 709 -5.84 -1.70 18.22
CA TYR A 709 -6.41 -1.29 16.94
C TYR A 709 -7.63 -2.12 16.55
N GLU A 710 -7.58 -3.44 16.73
CA GLU A 710 -8.72 -4.34 16.52
C GLU A 710 -9.91 -3.95 17.42
N THR A 711 -9.64 -3.66 18.69
CA THR A 711 -10.67 -3.29 19.67
C THR A 711 -11.32 -1.95 19.32
N VAL A 712 -10.52 -0.93 18.98
CA VAL A 712 -11.03 0.41 18.63
C VAL A 712 -11.79 0.34 17.31
N SER A 713 -11.27 -0.35 16.32
CA SER A 713 -11.93 -0.53 15.02
C SER A 713 -13.28 -1.24 15.18
N LYS A 714 -13.36 -2.27 16.03
CA LYS A 714 -14.62 -2.97 16.34
C LYS A 714 -15.64 -2.05 16.98
N LYS A 715 -15.22 -1.18 17.92
CA LYS A 715 -16.12 -0.17 18.53
C LYS A 715 -16.63 0.85 17.50
N ASP A 716 -15.87 1.12 16.46
CA ASP A 716 -16.26 1.97 15.31
C ASP A 716 -17.09 1.20 14.25
N GLY A 717 -17.37 -0.09 14.47
CA GLY A 717 -18.18 -0.93 13.60
C GLY A 717 -17.43 -1.56 12.43
N PHE A 718 -16.09 -1.73 12.54
CA PHE A 718 -15.27 -2.40 11.54
C PHE A 718 -14.45 -3.51 12.16
N VAL A 719 -14.45 -4.70 11.54
CA VAL A 719 -13.49 -5.75 11.87
C VAL A 719 -12.34 -5.66 10.89
N ILE A 720 -11.14 -5.46 11.42
CA ILE A 720 -9.91 -5.36 10.64
C ILE A 720 -9.13 -6.67 10.71
N GLU A 721 -8.34 -6.94 9.68
CA GLU A 721 -7.27 -7.92 9.75
C GLU A 721 -6.05 -7.24 10.37
N GLY A 722 -5.83 -7.49 11.66
CA GLY A 722 -4.82 -6.77 12.43
C GLY A 722 -3.39 -6.93 11.88
N ASN A 723 -3.08 -8.05 11.19
CA ASN A 723 -1.77 -8.28 10.58
C ASN A 723 -1.55 -7.44 9.31
N LEU A 724 -2.60 -7.24 8.49
CA LEU A 724 -2.51 -6.41 7.29
C LEU A 724 -2.13 -4.96 7.63
N SER A 725 -2.77 -4.39 8.65
CA SER A 725 -2.55 -3.00 9.03
C SER A 725 -1.42 -2.79 10.06
N LEU A 726 -0.86 -3.86 10.61
CA LEU A 726 0.12 -3.76 11.69
C LEU A 726 1.35 -2.92 11.36
N PRO A 727 2.00 -3.04 10.19
CA PRO A 727 3.17 -2.21 9.86
C PRO A 727 2.87 -0.72 9.92
N GLU A 728 1.73 -0.31 9.36
CA GLU A 728 1.29 1.09 9.32
C GLU A 728 0.91 1.60 10.70
N ASN A 729 0.20 0.76 11.48
CA ASN A 729 -0.20 1.11 12.83
C ASN A 729 1.01 1.33 13.77
N LEU A 730 2.05 0.50 13.64
CA LEU A 730 3.30 0.64 14.39
C LEU A 730 4.06 1.89 13.97
N ALA A 731 4.11 2.19 12.68
CA ALA A 731 4.76 3.37 12.15
C ALA A 731 4.07 4.66 12.64
N ASP A 732 2.73 4.69 12.67
CA ASP A 732 1.98 5.81 13.22
C ASP A 732 2.26 6.03 14.71
N VAL A 733 2.22 4.97 15.53
CA VAL A 733 2.47 5.05 16.99
C VAL A 733 3.87 5.54 17.28
N THR A 734 4.88 4.98 16.62
CA THR A 734 6.28 5.38 16.83
C THR A 734 6.53 6.77 16.26
N GLY A 735 5.92 7.11 15.10
CA GLY A 735 6.04 8.42 14.48
C GLY A 735 5.59 9.55 15.40
N ILE A 736 4.45 9.41 16.08
CA ILE A 736 4.00 10.39 17.09
C ILE A 736 5.01 10.50 18.24
N ALA A 737 5.46 9.38 18.78
CA ALA A 737 6.37 9.38 19.92
C ALA A 737 7.71 10.07 19.60
N VAL A 738 8.25 9.88 18.41
CA VAL A 738 9.49 10.54 17.94
C VAL A 738 9.28 12.04 17.70
N CYS A 739 8.11 12.45 17.19
CA CYS A 739 7.77 13.86 17.05
C CYS A 739 7.64 14.55 18.42
N GLU A 740 7.10 13.87 19.43
CA GLU A 740 7.07 14.35 20.80
C GLU A 740 8.48 14.54 21.38
N ASP A 741 9.39 13.59 21.11
CA ASP A 741 10.81 13.73 21.51
C ASP A 741 11.47 14.93 20.83
N ALA A 742 11.19 15.18 19.55
CA ALA A 742 11.69 16.33 18.81
C ALA A 742 11.15 17.66 19.39
N LEU A 743 9.85 17.69 19.74
CA LEU A 743 9.25 18.88 20.34
C LEU A 743 9.76 19.13 21.75
N ASN A 744 10.00 18.08 22.54
CA ASN A 744 10.67 18.20 23.86
C ASN A 744 12.07 18.79 23.71
N ARG A 745 12.88 18.25 22.79
CA ARG A 745 14.24 18.73 22.50
C ARG A 745 14.24 20.20 22.08
N PHE A 746 13.28 20.63 21.27
CA PHE A 746 13.12 22.00 20.86
C PHE A 746 12.88 22.94 22.08
N HIS A 747 11.97 22.58 22.99
CA HIS A 747 11.73 23.34 24.20
C HIS A 747 12.91 23.32 25.19
N ASP A 748 13.60 22.19 25.32
CA ASP A 748 14.78 22.07 26.19
C ASP A 748 15.96 22.96 25.72
N ARG A 749 15.98 23.34 24.43
CA ARG A 749 16.93 24.31 23.84
C ARG A 749 16.43 25.75 23.89
N GLY A 750 15.37 26.06 24.64
CA GLY A 750 14.80 27.40 24.79
C GLY A 750 13.92 27.88 23.63
N GLY A 751 13.48 26.95 22.73
CA GLY A 751 12.60 27.27 21.61
C GLY A 751 13.34 27.89 20.41
N TYR A 752 14.63 27.60 20.26
CA TYR A 752 15.44 28.03 19.12
C TYR A 752 15.65 26.87 18.14
N ASN A 753 15.67 27.18 16.85
CA ASN A 753 16.12 26.26 15.80
C ASN A 753 17.64 25.98 15.93
N GLU A 754 18.15 24.99 15.19
CA GLU A 754 19.57 24.65 15.20
C GLU A 754 20.47 25.79 14.65
N ASP A 755 19.90 26.68 13.83
CA ASP A 755 20.55 27.91 13.33
C ASP A 755 20.52 29.10 14.30
N GLY A 756 19.95 28.91 15.50
CA GLY A 756 19.82 29.98 16.51
C GLY A 756 18.67 30.95 16.27
N SER A 757 17.83 30.73 15.25
CA SER A 757 16.65 31.58 15.03
C SER A 757 15.52 31.23 16.02
N SER A 758 14.98 32.26 16.72
CA SER A 758 13.87 32.08 17.65
C SER A 758 12.54 31.92 16.89
N VAL A 759 11.85 30.79 17.10
CA VAL A 759 10.50 30.56 16.57
C VAL A 759 9.41 30.92 17.60
N VAL A 760 9.79 31.08 18.84
CA VAL A 760 8.86 31.49 19.90
C VAL A 760 8.83 33.03 19.98
N SER A 761 7.74 33.60 19.49
CA SER A 761 7.40 34.98 19.92
C SER A 761 7.20 34.94 21.44
N VAL A 762 8.13 35.55 22.19
CA VAL A 762 8.05 35.63 23.63
C VAL A 762 6.76 36.37 23.99
N VAL A 763 5.73 35.61 24.31
CA VAL A 763 4.53 36.18 24.93
C VAL A 763 4.90 36.48 26.37
N SER A 764 5.24 37.72 26.65
CA SER A 764 5.59 38.18 28.00
C SER A 764 4.48 37.82 28.99
N GLY A 765 4.82 37.08 30.05
CA GLY A 765 3.90 36.73 31.15
C GLY A 765 3.32 35.32 31.14
N VAL A 766 3.72 34.43 30.21
CA VAL A 766 3.33 32.99 30.20
C VAL A 766 4.50 32.14 30.72
N SER A 767 4.24 31.22 31.67
CA SER A 767 5.29 30.33 32.17
C SER A 767 5.70 29.29 31.08
N ASP A 768 6.96 28.85 31.12
CA ASP A 768 7.51 27.85 30.21
C ASP A 768 6.66 26.56 30.15
N ALA A 769 6.13 26.11 31.28
CA ALA A 769 5.24 24.95 31.33
C ALA A 769 3.95 25.16 30.52
N ASN A 770 3.37 26.37 30.57
CA ASN A 770 2.18 26.69 29.79
C ASN A 770 2.49 26.84 28.30
N LEU A 771 3.64 27.44 27.95
CA LEU A 771 4.10 27.53 26.56
C LEU A 771 4.31 26.15 25.98
N ARG A 772 4.98 25.27 26.71
CA ARG A 772 5.19 23.85 26.31
C ARG A 772 3.85 23.12 26.13
N ARG A 773 2.92 23.27 27.08
CA ARG A 773 1.58 22.69 26.97
C ARG A 773 0.82 23.19 25.73
N MET A 774 0.88 24.48 25.43
CA MET A 774 0.26 25.10 24.26
C MET A 774 0.89 24.54 22.96
N SER A 775 2.21 24.43 22.91
CA SER A 775 2.95 23.88 21.78
C SER A 775 2.54 22.43 21.48
N PHE A 776 2.54 21.55 22.48
CA PHE A 776 2.04 20.17 22.30
C PHE A 776 0.58 20.14 21.87
N ASN A 777 -0.28 21.01 22.43
CA ASN A 777 -1.66 21.10 21.99
C ASN A 777 -1.79 21.49 20.50
N ASN A 778 -0.96 22.42 20.04
CA ASN A 778 -0.92 22.84 18.65
C ASN A 778 -0.43 21.70 17.76
N PHE A 779 0.63 21.00 18.17
CA PHE A 779 1.14 19.83 17.46
C PHE A 779 0.05 18.77 17.23
N TYR A 780 -0.64 18.32 18.27
CA TYR A 780 -1.70 17.31 18.16
C TYR A 780 -2.88 17.81 17.30
N THR A 781 -3.22 19.09 17.42
CA THR A 781 -4.29 19.69 16.61
C THR A 781 -3.92 19.73 15.14
N TYR A 782 -2.70 20.15 14.81
CA TYR A 782 -2.20 20.14 13.43
C TYR A 782 -2.10 18.73 12.88
N TYR A 783 -1.62 17.76 13.66
CA TYR A 783 -1.57 16.36 13.26
C TYR A 783 -2.97 15.83 12.89
N ALA A 784 -3.97 16.06 13.73
CA ALA A 784 -5.33 15.64 13.44
C ALA A 784 -5.92 16.34 12.20
N ILE A 785 -5.58 17.60 11.95
CA ILE A 785 -6.01 18.36 10.77
C ILE A 785 -5.31 17.85 9.50
N GLN A 786 -4.01 17.56 9.56
CA GLN A 786 -3.27 17.00 8.43
C GLN A 786 -3.77 15.60 8.07
N SER A 787 -4.22 14.83 9.05
CA SER A 787 -4.78 13.48 8.87
C SER A 787 -6.26 13.48 8.48
N ARG A 788 -6.86 14.62 8.09
CA ARG A 788 -8.28 14.66 7.74
C ARG A 788 -8.62 13.79 6.52
N GLN A 789 -9.76 13.08 6.59
CA GLN A 789 -10.27 12.24 5.53
C GLN A 789 -11.80 12.35 5.47
N TYR A 790 -12.35 12.55 4.29
CA TYR A 790 -13.79 12.47 4.04
C TYR A 790 -14.08 11.23 3.19
N ALA A 791 -14.83 10.30 3.76
CA ALA A 791 -15.19 9.03 3.15
C ALA A 791 -16.60 8.62 3.57
N ASN A 792 -17.32 7.93 2.69
CA ASN A 792 -18.54 7.24 3.08
C ASN A 792 -18.22 5.88 3.73
N ARG A 793 -19.23 5.26 4.34
CA ARG A 793 -19.06 3.97 5.05
C ARG A 793 -18.55 2.86 4.12
N ARG A 794 -19.01 2.81 2.86
CA ARG A 794 -18.58 1.79 1.89
C ARG A 794 -17.11 1.95 1.53
N GLU A 795 -16.66 3.17 1.29
CA GLU A 795 -15.25 3.48 1.01
C GLU A 795 -14.36 3.09 2.19
N ILE A 796 -14.80 3.36 3.44
CA ILE A 796 -14.07 2.92 4.64
C ILE A 796 -14.04 1.40 4.72
N LEU A 797 -15.14 0.70 4.46
CA LEU A 797 -15.18 -0.76 4.50
C LEU A 797 -14.19 -1.37 3.51
N VAL A 798 -14.18 -0.88 2.26
CA VAL A 798 -13.22 -1.32 1.25
C VAL A 798 -11.79 -1.04 1.70
N GLN A 799 -11.52 0.16 2.23
CA GLN A 799 -10.20 0.53 2.75
C GLN A 799 -9.72 -0.44 3.83
N VAL A 800 -10.55 -0.77 4.82
CA VAL A 800 -10.18 -1.67 5.92
C VAL A 800 -9.94 -3.11 5.46
N LEU A 801 -10.57 -3.55 4.38
CA LEU A 801 -10.45 -4.93 3.86
C LEU A 801 -9.26 -5.11 2.90
N SER A 802 -8.86 -4.06 2.20
CA SER A 802 -7.90 -4.18 1.08
C SER A 802 -6.64 -3.33 1.22
N ASN A 803 -6.60 -2.39 2.18
CA ASN A 803 -5.51 -1.44 2.33
C ASN A 803 -4.82 -1.60 3.70
N PRO A 804 -3.49 -1.65 3.77
CA PRO A 804 -2.79 -1.66 5.06
C PRO A 804 -3.04 -0.39 5.88
N HIS A 805 -3.40 0.71 5.23
CA HIS A 805 -3.73 1.97 5.89
C HIS A 805 -5.20 1.98 6.33
N LEU A 806 -5.44 1.99 7.63
CA LEU A 806 -6.78 2.17 8.20
C LEU A 806 -7.32 3.58 7.91
N ASN A 807 -8.60 3.81 8.18
CA ASN A 807 -9.17 5.16 8.05
C ASN A 807 -8.51 6.16 9.00
N MET A 808 -8.45 7.43 8.59
CA MET A 808 -7.69 8.46 9.30
C MET A 808 -8.21 8.76 10.71
N LYS A 809 -9.48 8.46 11.03
CA LYS A 809 -9.99 8.57 12.40
C LYS A 809 -9.25 7.62 13.33
N ILE A 810 -9.07 6.36 12.94
CA ILE A 810 -8.37 5.35 13.73
C ILE A 810 -6.88 5.66 13.77
N ARG A 811 -6.27 5.97 12.62
CA ARG A 811 -4.85 6.35 12.50
C ARG A 811 -4.49 7.62 13.30
N THR A 812 -5.44 8.51 13.57
CA THR A 812 -5.22 9.68 14.41
C THR A 812 -5.44 9.36 15.89
N ASN A 813 -6.59 8.78 16.23
CA ASN A 813 -6.97 8.63 17.62
C ASN A 813 -6.13 7.57 18.36
N VAL A 814 -5.81 6.43 17.74
CA VAL A 814 -5.12 5.33 18.45
C VAL A 814 -3.67 5.68 18.81
N PRO A 815 -2.85 6.28 17.94
CA PRO A 815 -1.52 6.75 18.36
C PRO A 815 -1.59 7.78 19.50
N LEU A 816 -2.53 8.71 19.44
CA LEU A 816 -2.73 9.71 20.52
C LEU A 816 -3.20 9.08 21.83
N MET A 817 -4.04 8.04 21.80
CA MET A 817 -4.41 7.28 23.01
C MET A 817 -3.19 6.63 23.68
N ARG A 818 -2.10 6.39 22.97
CA ARG A 818 -0.86 5.81 23.48
C ARG A 818 0.18 6.84 23.93
N SER A 819 -0.13 8.12 23.79
CA SER A 819 0.75 9.19 24.25
C SER A 819 0.34 9.67 25.65
N LYS A 820 1.26 9.51 26.63
CA LYS A 820 1.07 10.06 27.96
C LYS A 820 1.01 11.59 27.92
N THR A 821 1.88 12.23 27.14
CA THR A 821 1.90 13.70 26.97
C THR A 821 0.57 14.21 26.42
N PHE A 822 -0.03 13.50 25.45
CA PHE A 822 -1.36 13.84 24.96
C PHE A 822 -2.42 13.77 26.07
N HIS A 823 -2.40 12.71 26.88
CA HIS A 823 -3.33 12.59 28.01
C HIS A 823 -3.21 13.78 28.98
N ASP A 824 -1.97 14.16 29.32
CA ASP A 824 -1.71 15.27 30.23
C ASP A 824 -2.16 16.63 29.65
N VAL A 825 -1.90 16.86 28.35
CA VAL A 825 -2.24 18.11 27.63
C VAL A 825 -3.75 18.26 27.43
N VAL A 826 -4.42 17.16 27.03
CA VAL A 826 -5.87 17.16 26.72
C VAL A 826 -6.74 16.88 27.95
N GLU A 827 -6.12 16.50 29.08
CA GLU A 827 -6.77 16.15 30.34
C GLU A 827 -7.69 14.91 30.22
N ILE A 828 -7.16 13.88 29.52
CA ILE A 828 -7.85 12.59 29.39
C ILE A 828 -7.92 11.89 30.75
N LYS A 829 -9.10 11.42 31.13
CA LYS A 829 -9.38 10.72 32.40
C LYS A 829 -9.91 9.32 32.17
N LYS A 830 -9.77 8.48 33.16
CA LYS A 830 -10.40 7.14 33.15
C LYS A 830 -11.92 7.30 32.97
N GLY A 831 -12.45 6.62 31.94
CA GLY A 831 -13.85 6.77 31.50
C GLY A 831 -14.01 7.52 30.17
N ASP A 832 -13.07 8.36 29.77
CA ASP A 832 -13.05 8.98 28.45
C ASP A 832 -12.75 7.91 27.36
N LYS A 833 -13.34 8.04 26.17
CA LYS A 833 -13.12 7.04 25.09
C LYS A 833 -11.69 7.05 24.55
N MET A 834 -10.96 8.16 24.72
CA MET A 834 -9.55 8.28 24.36
C MET A 834 -8.59 7.79 25.46
N TYR A 835 -9.13 7.34 26.63
CA TYR A 835 -8.29 6.83 27.70
C TYR A 835 -7.64 5.48 27.31
N ASN A 836 -6.37 5.36 27.64
CA ASN A 836 -5.57 4.14 27.56
C ASN A 836 -4.49 4.20 28.65
N ASP A 837 -4.14 3.06 29.23
CA ASP A 837 -3.10 2.94 30.26
C ASP A 837 -1.80 2.29 29.74
N ASP A 838 -1.77 1.86 28.49
CA ASP A 838 -0.58 1.34 27.81
C ASP A 838 0.00 2.40 26.89
N PHE A 839 1.06 3.07 27.34
CA PHE A 839 1.77 4.13 26.61
C PHE A 839 3.00 3.63 25.86
N ASP A 840 3.10 2.34 25.63
CA ASP A 840 4.24 1.72 24.94
C ASP A 840 4.22 2.04 23.43
N ALA A 841 5.24 2.73 22.95
CA ALA A 841 5.44 3.07 21.53
C ALA A 841 6.36 2.08 20.79
N VAL A 842 6.62 0.91 21.35
CA VAL A 842 7.54 -0.14 20.89
C VAL A 842 9.00 0.19 21.17
N PHE A 843 9.53 1.27 20.58
CA PHE A 843 10.93 1.71 20.75
C PHE A 843 11.05 2.91 21.67
#